data_c4aacef6ad52a8f1b74dacf4b905e112
#
_entry.id   c4aacef6ad52a8f1b74dacf4b905e112
#
_cell.length_a   1.000
_cell.length_b   1.000
_cell.length_c   1.000
_cell.angle_alpha   90.00
_cell.angle_beta   90.00
_cell.angle_gamma   90.00
#
_symmetry.space_group_name_H-M   'P 1'
#
loop_
_entity.id
_entity.type
_entity.pdbx_description
1 polymer ?
#
loop_
_entity_poly.entity_id
_entity_poly.type
_entity_poly.pdbx_seq_one_letter_code
_entity_poly.pdbx_strand_id
1 'polypeptide(L)'
;MVGSMHASRIRIAHRAPDLPYGKLRRSLPTRPVPRAQSALDKILLQIAAELSVRPAQVKSAVDLLDSGSTVPFIARYRKEATDGLDDTQLRDLESRLGYLRELEDRRAAVLKSIAEQGKLTPELRAAIEAAPTKQELEDLYLPYKQKRRTKGMIAREAGIEPLADRLFADPTLDPRAQAEAFIAAYDGGATALATAGFADALAVLDGVRDILSERWAEDAALVKGLREWLWDEGLFKSKLMDGKDENNPDVAKFRDYFAYDEPIRRVPSHRALAVFRGRTLEILDAKLATDEELQPGQPSLAEGKIAIHLRWSHANRPGDALIRKCVAWTWKVKLSLSLERDLFTRLREEAEAVAIKVFSENLRDLLLAAPAGKRVVMGLDPGIRTGVKVAVVSDTGKVLDTSTVYPHEPRRDWDGSLHTLAKLCATHGVNLIAIGNGTASRETDKLAADLIKRIQQLAPGTLIDKVVVSEAGASVYSASEFASKELPDLDVSLRGAVSIARRLQDPLAELVKIDPKSIGVGQYQHDVNQGELARTLGTVIEDCVNSVGVDLNTASAPLLSRVSGLSGTVAASIVRWRDANGAFRNRKQLLDVAGLGPKTFEQAAGFLRIRGGDNPLDITGVHPETYPVVEKMIAGTGRPVAELMGRSDVLKTLKPELYATEKFGAITVKDIIAELEKPGRDPRPDFKVARFNDGVEDIKDLSEGMVLEGTVSNVAQFGAFIDLGVHQDGLVHVSQLSNKFVNDAREVVKTGDIVKVRVLEVDLARKRISLTMKLDAPAQPKGAGKAADNSFKAAGRGERFAPPPRGAQPAPAGALAAAFAKLQVKK
;
A
#
# COMPACT_ATOMS: atom_id res chain seq x y z
N MET A 1 62.81 11.69 -15.12
CA MET A 1 62.99 11.47 -16.56
C MET A 1 61.58 11.46 -17.10
N VAL A 2 61.09 12.56 -17.65
CA VAL A 2 61.09 13.02 -19.03
C VAL A 2 60.17 12.06 -19.88
N GLY A 3 59.12 12.43 -20.58
CA GLY A 3 58.69 13.70 -21.17
C GLY A 3 57.24 13.56 -21.63
N SER A 4 56.42 14.48 -21.56
CA SER A 4 56.13 15.66 -22.36
C SER A 4 55.98 15.44 -23.88
N MET A 5 54.78 15.70 -24.39
CA MET A 5 54.46 16.28 -25.74
C MET A 5 52.95 16.55 -25.78
N HIS A 6 52.47 17.75 -25.72
CA HIS A 6 52.26 18.86 -26.65
C HIS A 6 51.54 18.44 -27.94
N ALA A 7 50.31 18.86 -28.15
CA ALA A 7 49.67 18.97 -29.44
C ALA A 7 48.91 20.28 -29.61
N SER A 8 49.15 20.88 -30.68
CA SER A 8 48.90 22.25 -31.11
C SER A 8 47.47 22.49 -31.55
N ARG A 9 47.00 23.70 -31.31
CA ARG A 9 45.86 24.38 -31.94
C ARG A 9 46.16 24.71 -33.37
N ILE A 10 45.16 24.54 -34.26
CA ILE A 10 45.06 25.28 -35.51
C ILE A 10 43.68 25.94 -35.56
N ARG A 11 43.70 27.30 -35.50
CA ARG A 11 42.58 28.17 -35.93
C ARG A 11 42.74 28.43 -37.39
N ILE A 12 41.66 28.28 -38.16
CA ILE A 12 41.54 28.94 -39.50
C ILE A 12 40.20 29.73 -39.47
N ALA A 13 40.35 31.06 -39.56
CA ALA A 13 39.29 31.99 -39.80
C ALA A 13 39.14 32.15 -41.28
N HIS A 14 37.92 32.11 -41.80
CA HIS A 14 37.59 32.78 -43.05
C HIS A 14 36.26 33.53 -42.93
N ARG A 15 36.37 34.77 -43.36
CA ARG A 15 35.39 35.85 -43.39
C ARG A 15 34.33 35.58 -44.45
N ALA A 16 33.15 36.11 -44.15
CA ALA A 16 31.98 36.23 -44.99
C ALA A 16 32.15 37.14 -46.22
N PRO A 17 31.19 37.11 -47.16
CA PRO A 17 30.55 38.37 -47.45
C PRO A 17 29.02 38.36 -47.29
N ASP A 18 28.52 39.51 -46.91
CA ASP A 18 27.12 39.88 -46.80
C ASP A 18 26.42 39.85 -48.14
N LEU A 19 25.17 39.45 -48.24
CA LEU A 19 24.14 39.93 -49.17
C LEU A 19 22.71 39.74 -48.52
N PRO A 20 21.70 40.48 -48.95
CA PRO A 20 20.72 41.11 -48.13
C PRO A 20 19.34 40.41 -48.06
N TYR A 21 18.60 40.75 -47.07
CA TYR A 21 17.14 40.76 -46.85
C TYR A 21 16.22 40.10 -47.90
N GLY A 22 15.42 39.15 -47.39
CA GLY A 22 14.22 38.75 -48.10
C GLY A 22 13.32 37.72 -47.40
N LYS A 23 12.42 38.19 -46.56
CA LYS A 23 11.06 37.65 -46.34
C LYS A 23 10.85 36.37 -45.52
N LEU A 24 10.29 36.56 -44.32
CA LEU A 24 9.16 35.83 -43.76
C LEU A 24 9.19 34.31 -43.92
N ARG A 25 9.78 33.60 -42.90
CA ARG A 25 9.23 32.33 -42.48
C ARG A 25 8.27 32.56 -41.30
N ARG A 26 6.97 32.57 -41.60
CA ARG A 26 5.91 32.34 -40.64
C ARG A 26 6.17 30.94 -40.07
N SER A 27 6.50 30.87 -38.80
CA SER A 27 6.37 29.63 -38.01
C SER A 27 4.90 29.22 -38.03
N LEU A 28 4.59 28.22 -38.84
CA LEU A 28 3.32 27.50 -38.73
C LEU A 28 3.29 26.91 -37.33
N PRO A 29 2.22 27.12 -36.55
CA PRO A 29 2.05 26.40 -35.31
C PRO A 29 1.98 24.90 -35.68
N THR A 30 2.86 24.11 -35.12
CA THR A 30 2.74 22.64 -35.15
C THR A 30 1.41 22.31 -34.54
N ARG A 31 0.39 22.02 -35.35
CA ARG A 31 -0.86 21.41 -34.87
C ARG A 31 -0.48 20.13 -34.15
N PRO A 32 -0.89 19.94 -32.90
CA PRO A 32 -0.73 18.66 -32.24
C PRO A 32 -1.41 17.58 -33.09
N VAL A 33 -0.78 16.44 -33.22
CA VAL A 33 -1.28 15.31 -34.01
C VAL A 33 -2.70 14.98 -33.51
N PRO A 34 -3.72 14.99 -34.36
CA PRO A 34 -5.14 14.85 -33.92
C PRO A 34 -5.45 13.60 -33.10
N ARG A 35 -4.58 12.60 -33.17
CA ARG A 35 -4.74 11.30 -32.49
C ARG A 35 -4.43 11.34 -30.97
N ALA A 36 -3.42 12.10 -30.55
CA ALA A 36 -3.06 12.19 -29.13
C ALA A 36 -4.10 13.00 -28.34
N GLN A 37 -4.70 14.00 -28.94
CA GLN A 37 -5.73 14.82 -28.31
C GLN A 37 -7.03 14.03 -28.11
N SER A 38 -7.41 13.17 -29.08
CA SER A 38 -8.59 12.33 -28.98
C SER A 38 -8.45 11.22 -27.91
N ALA A 39 -7.23 10.72 -27.68
CA ALA A 39 -6.97 9.72 -26.64
C ALA A 39 -7.06 10.35 -25.24
N LEU A 40 -6.46 11.53 -25.04
CA LEU A 40 -6.56 12.26 -23.78
C LEU A 40 -8.01 12.63 -23.47
N ASP A 41 -8.77 13.11 -24.46
CA ASP A 41 -10.19 13.45 -24.25
C ASP A 41 -11.02 12.23 -23.79
N LYS A 42 -10.76 11.04 -24.35
CA LYS A 42 -11.38 9.79 -23.89
C LYS A 42 -11.03 9.48 -22.43
N ILE A 43 -9.76 9.58 -22.06
CA ILE A 43 -9.28 9.37 -20.69
C ILE A 43 -9.98 10.33 -19.74
N LEU A 44 -10.05 11.62 -20.07
CA LEU A 44 -10.70 12.64 -19.24
C LEU A 44 -12.19 12.35 -19.02
N LEU A 45 -12.91 11.95 -20.07
CA LEU A 45 -14.32 11.58 -19.98
C LEU A 45 -14.53 10.33 -19.13
N GLN A 46 -13.68 9.32 -19.28
CA GLN A 46 -13.77 8.09 -18.51
C GLN A 46 -13.52 8.35 -17.02
N ILE A 47 -12.47 9.06 -16.66
CA ILE A 47 -12.18 9.42 -15.27
C ILE A 47 -13.33 10.25 -14.68
N ALA A 48 -13.87 11.20 -15.42
CA ALA A 48 -15.00 12.01 -14.97
C ALA A 48 -16.22 11.16 -14.64
N ALA A 49 -16.53 10.16 -15.50
CA ALA A 49 -17.63 9.23 -15.25
C ALA A 49 -17.37 8.32 -14.03
N GLU A 50 -16.15 7.79 -13.88
CA GLU A 50 -15.75 6.93 -12.76
C GLU A 50 -15.81 7.66 -11.41
N LEU A 51 -15.34 8.92 -11.36
CA LEU A 51 -15.34 9.74 -10.15
C LEU A 51 -16.65 10.52 -9.92
N SER A 52 -17.62 10.43 -10.85
CA SER A 52 -18.88 11.17 -10.81
C SER A 52 -18.67 12.69 -10.72
N VAL A 53 -17.70 13.22 -11.47
CA VAL A 53 -17.34 14.63 -11.55
C VAL A 53 -17.41 15.15 -12.99
N ARG A 54 -17.32 16.48 -13.17
CA ARG A 54 -17.39 17.07 -14.51
C ARG A 54 -16.06 16.91 -15.26
N PRO A 55 -16.08 16.66 -16.58
CA PRO A 55 -14.87 16.54 -17.39
C PRO A 55 -13.93 17.75 -17.28
N ALA A 56 -14.47 18.94 -17.10
CA ALA A 56 -13.69 20.18 -16.93
C ALA A 56 -12.85 20.16 -15.63
N GLN A 57 -13.39 19.59 -14.53
CA GLN A 57 -12.66 19.44 -13.28
C GLN A 57 -11.48 18.49 -13.44
N VAL A 58 -11.72 17.34 -14.09
CA VAL A 58 -10.66 16.36 -14.40
C VAL A 58 -9.58 16.98 -15.27
N LYS A 59 -9.98 17.71 -16.32
CA LYS A 59 -9.00 18.38 -17.19
C LYS A 59 -8.14 19.36 -16.42
N SER A 60 -8.72 20.22 -15.61
CA SER A 60 -7.97 21.19 -14.78
C SER A 60 -7.01 20.49 -13.81
N ALA A 61 -7.46 19.40 -13.18
CA ALA A 61 -6.61 18.63 -12.28
C ALA A 61 -5.44 17.96 -13.04
N VAL A 62 -5.69 17.37 -14.22
CA VAL A 62 -4.65 16.77 -15.06
C VAL A 62 -3.65 17.82 -15.52
N ASP A 63 -4.10 18.99 -15.98
CA ASP A 63 -3.22 20.09 -16.41
C ASP A 63 -2.31 20.56 -15.26
N LEU A 64 -2.83 20.61 -14.01
CA LEU A 64 -2.05 20.94 -12.82
C LEU A 64 -1.03 19.85 -12.47
N LEU A 65 -1.42 18.57 -12.50
CA LEU A 65 -0.53 17.43 -12.24
C LEU A 65 0.59 17.38 -13.29
N ASP A 66 0.26 17.54 -14.57
CA ASP A 66 1.22 17.54 -15.67
C ASP A 66 2.17 18.75 -15.61
N SER A 67 1.73 19.85 -15.03
CA SER A 67 2.60 21.00 -14.70
C SER A 67 3.53 20.73 -13.52
N GLY A 68 3.38 19.57 -12.83
CA GLY A 68 4.16 19.13 -11.68
C GLY A 68 3.68 19.69 -10.35
N SER A 69 2.40 20.04 -10.24
CA SER A 69 1.78 20.33 -8.96
C SER A 69 1.48 19.02 -8.23
N THR A 70 1.70 19.00 -6.90
CA THR A 70 1.40 17.84 -6.07
C THR A 70 -0.07 17.78 -5.69
N VAL A 71 -0.59 16.58 -5.38
CA VAL A 71 -1.97 16.41 -4.96
C VAL A 71 -2.32 17.24 -3.71
N PRO A 72 -1.51 17.24 -2.62
CA PRO A 72 -1.82 18.08 -1.45
C PRO A 72 -1.91 19.57 -1.77
N PHE A 73 -1.03 20.07 -2.66
CA PHE A 73 -1.06 21.46 -3.09
C PHE A 73 -2.32 21.79 -3.90
N ILE A 74 -2.71 20.92 -4.83
CA ILE A 74 -3.92 21.11 -5.64
C ILE A 74 -5.16 21.10 -4.73
N ALA A 75 -5.29 20.09 -3.85
CA ALA A 75 -6.41 19.92 -2.94
C ALA A 75 -6.60 21.12 -2.01
N ARG A 76 -5.49 21.73 -1.58
CA ARG A 76 -5.56 22.84 -0.62
C ARG A 76 -5.58 24.22 -1.25
N TYR A 77 -4.80 24.46 -2.30
CA TYR A 77 -4.52 25.81 -2.82
C TYR A 77 -4.99 26.05 -4.26
N ARG A 78 -5.58 25.05 -4.92
CA ARG A 78 -6.08 25.15 -6.31
C ARG A 78 -7.54 24.70 -6.43
N LYS A 79 -8.31 24.80 -5.35
CA LYS A 79 -9.74 24.40 -5.28
C LYS A 79 -10.61 25.10 -6.33
N GLU A 80 -10.35 26.38 -6.59
CA GLU A 80 -11.07 27.12 -7.64
C GLU A 80 -10.84 26.54 -9.03
N ALA A 81 -9.60 26.13 -9.33
CA ALA A 81 -9.26 25.56 -10.64
C ALA A 81 -9.88 24.19 -10.86
N THR A 82 -10.03 23.40 -9.80
CA THR A 82 -10.60 22.04 -9.83
C THR A 82 -12.08 22.01 -9.42
N ASP A 83 -12.66 23.18 -9.11
CA ASP A 83 -14.03 23.31 -8.61
C ASP A 83 -14.31 22.37 -7.43
N GLY A 84 -13.37 22.35 -6.48
CA GLY A 84 -13.50 21.71 -5.17
C GLY A 84 -13.23 20.22 -5.12
N LEU A 85 -12.45 19.63 -6.05
CA LEU A 85 -11.99 18.25 -5.90
C LEU A 85 -11.18 18.10 -4.60
N ASP A 86 -11.52 17.09 -3.82
CA ASP A 86 -10.82 16.78 -2.58
C ASP A 86 -9.55 15.93 -2.82
N ASP A 87 -8.79 15.68 -1.75
CA ASP A 87 -7.55 14.92 -1.79
C ASP A 87 -7.77 13.46 -2.22
N THR A 88 -8.85 12.83 -1.78
CA THR A 88 -9.20 11.45 -2.16
C THR A 88 -9.51 11.37 -3.65
N GLN A 89 -10.37 12.25 -4.16
CA GLN A 89 -10.73 12.31 -5.58
C GLN A 89 -9.49 12.59 -6.45
N LEU A 90 -8.59 13.46 -6.01
CA LEU A 90 -7.37 13.77 -6.73
C LEU A 90 -6.36 12.61 -6.74
N ARG A 91 -6.26 11.82 -5.65
CA ARG A 91 -5.44 10.61 -5.58
C ARG A 91 -6.00 9.50 -6.49
N ASP A 92 -7.30 9.32 -6.48
CA ASP A 92 -7.96 8.35 -7.37
C ASP A 92 -7.77 8.76 -8.83
N LEU A 93 -7.92 10.05 -9.16
CA LEU A 93 -7.65 10.61 -10.47
C LEU A 93 -6.19 10.36 -10.90
N GLU A 94 -5.21 10.67 -10.05
CA GLU A 94 -3.78 10.49 -10.33
C GLU A 94 -3.47 9.02 -10.65
N SER A 95 -3.96 8.10 -9.82
CA SER A 95 -3.78 6.66 -9.99
C SER A 95 -4.44 6.16 -11.29
N ARG A 96 -5.68 6.59 -11.53
CA ARG A 96 -6.46 6.18 -12.69
C ARG A 96 -5.89 6.74 -14.01
N LEU A 97 -5.42 7.98 -13.97
CA LEU A 97 -4.74 8.63 -15.09
C LEU A 97 -3.48 7.86 -15.51
N GLY A 98 -2.67 7.45 -14.53
CA GLY A 98 -1.50 6.60 -14.76
C GLY A 98 -1.86 5.31 -15.48
N TYR A 99 -2.85 4.56 -14.93
CA TYR A 99 -3.33 3.31 -15.54
C TYR A 99 -3.85 3.49 -16.97
N LEU A 100 -4.67 4.50 -17.21
CA LEU A 100 -5.28 4.71 -18.53
C LEU A 100 -4.25 5.17 -19.56
N ARG A 101 -3.26 5.97 -19.19
CA ARG A 101 -2.13 6.32 -20.05
C ARG A 101 -1.34 5.07 -20.45
N GLU A 102 -1.00 4.22 -19.51
CA GLU A 102 -0.31 2.95 -19.80
C GLU A 102 -1.16 2.02 -20.71
N LEU A 103 -2.49 1.99 -20.52
CA LEU A 103 -3.39 1.24 -21.38
C LEU A 103 -3.38 1.77 -22.81
N GLU A 104 -3.42 3.08 -23.00
CA GLU A 104 -3.36 3.70 -24.34
C GLU A 104 -2.00 3.47 -25.02
N ASP A 105 -0.91 3.59 -24.29
CA ASP A 105 0.43 3.29 -24.82
C ASP A 105 0.53 1.81 -25.24
N ARG A 106 -0.01 0.90 -24.43
CA ARG A 106 -0.06 -0.51 -24.76
C ARG A 106 -0.95 -0.78 -25.98
N ARG A 107 -2.11 -0.14 -26.07
CA ARG A 107 -3.03 -0.21 -27.23
C ARG A 107 -2.35 0.23 -28.51
N ALA A 108 -1.63 1.34 -28.47
CA ALA A 108 -0.88 1.83 -29.62
C ALA A 108 0.20 0.85 -30.07
N ALA A 109 0.93 0.24 -29.11
CA ALA A 109 1.94 -0.77 -29.38
C ALA A 109 1.34 -2.04 -30.03
N VAL A 110 0.19 -2.50 -29.51
CA VAL A 110 -0.53 -3.68 -30.06
C VAL A 110 -1.02 -3.41 -31.49
N LEU A 111 -1.68 -2.27 -31.72
CA LEU A 111 -2.15 -1.89 -33.05
C LEU A 111 -1.00 -1.79 -34.07
N LYS A 112 0.13 -1.23 -33.66
CA LYS A 112 1.33 -1.14 -34.49
C LYS A 112 1.85 -2.54 -34.83
N SER A 113 2.00 -3.41 -33.85
CA SER A 113 2.51 -4.77 -34.03
C SER A 113 1.64 -5.60 -34.99
N ILE A 114 0.30 -5.52 -34.88
CA ILE A 114 -0.61 -6.25 -35.74
C ILE A 114 -0.62 -5.66 -37.18
N ALA A 115 -0.52 -4.32 -37.30
CA ALA A 115 -0.43 -3.64 -38.60
C ALA A 115 0.86 -4.01 -39.35
N GLU A 116 2.00 -4.11 -38.64
CA GLU A 116 3.28 -4.55 -39.21
C GLU A 116 3.21 -6.01 -39.74
N GLN A 117 2.34 -6.84 -39.15
CA GLN A 117 2.08 -8.20 -39.64
C GLN A 117 1.09 -8.25 -40.84
N GLY A 118 0.51 -7.12 -41.24
CA GLY A 118 -0.49 -7.06 -42.32
C GLY A 118 -1.84 -7.68 -41.97
N LYS A 119 -2.11 -7.92 -40.66
CA LYS A 119 -3.30 -8.65 -40.16
C LYS A 119 -4.37 -7.77 -39.53
N LEU A 120 -4.18 -6.45 -39.51
CA LEU A 120 -5.09 -5.51 -38.85
C LEU A 120 -6.30 -5.23 -39.73
N THR A 121 -7.43 -5.86 -39.41
CA THR A 121 -8.72 -5.57 -40.06
C THR A 121 -9.43 -4.38 -39.38
N PRO A 122 -10.40 -3.70 -40.06
CA PRO A 122 -11.18 -2.65 -39.43
C PRO A 122 -11.93 -3.10 -38.16
N GLU A 123 -12.48 -4.31 -38.18
CA GLU A 123 -13.24 -4.90 -37.05
C GLU A 123 -12.32 -5.14 -35.87
N LEU A 124 -11.15 -5.73 -36.10
CA LEU A 124 -10.16 -5.97 -35.05
C LEU A 124 -9.65 -4.65 -34.47
N ARG A 125 -9.39 -3.65 -35.31
CA ARG A 125 -9.03 -2.30 -34.86
C ARG A 125 -10.09 -1.73 -33.93
N ALA A 126 -11.37 -1.80 -34.32
CA ALA A 126 -12.47 -1.30 -33.52
C ALA A 126 -12.56 -2.03 -32.18
N ALA A 127 -12.39 -3.37 -32.16
CA ALA A 127 -12.40 -4.17 -30.95
C ALA A 127 -11.24 -3.79 -30.00
N ILE A 128 -10.02 -3.62 -30.53
CA ILE A 128 -8.82 -3.19 -29.77
C ILE A 128 -9.01 -1.78 -29.20
N GLU A 129 -9.55 -0.83 -30.00
CA GLU A 129 -9.84 0.55 -29.58
C GLU A 129 -10.94 0.63 -28.51
N ALA A 130 -11.84 -0.35 -28.46
CA ALA A 130 -12.93 -0.45 -27.50
C ALA A 130 -12.58 -1.24 -26.22
N ALA A 131 -11.45 -1.98 -26.18
CA ALA A 131 -11.07 -2.80 -25.04
C ALA A 131 -10.88 -1.95 -23.76
N PRO A 132 -11.67 -2.16 -22.70
CA PRO A 132 -11.67 -1.29 -21.51
C PRO A 132 -10.54 -1.60 -20.52
N THR A 133 -9.90 -2.78 -20.64
CA THR A 133 -8.86 -3.25 -19.73
C THR A 133 -7.64 -3.78 -20.46
N LYS A 134 -6.49 -3.80 -19.75
CA LYS A 134 -5.27 -4.44 -20.26
C LYS A 134 -5.51 -5.94 -20.56
N GLN A 135 -6.31 -6.63 -19.75
CA GLN A 135 -6.61 -8.05 -19.95
C GLN A 135 -7.34 -8.30 -21.27
N GLU A 136 -8.43 -7.56 -21.55
CA GLU A 136 -9.16 -7.70 -22.80
C GLU A 136 -8.32 -7.32 -24.03
N LEU A 137 -7.46 -6.32 -23.88
CA LEU A 137 -6.50 -5.95 -24.91
C LEU A 137 -5.50 -7.07 -25.20
N GLU A 138 -4.96 -7.72 -24.16
CA GLU A 138 -4.03 -8.85 -24.34
C GLU A 138 -4.72 -10.09 -24.92
N ASP A 139 -5.99 -10.34 -24.57
CA ASP A 139 -6.78 -11.43 -25.15
C ASP A 139 -6.96 -11.23 -26.68
N LEU A 140 -7.25 -10.01 -27.12
CA LEU A 140 -7.36 -9.66 -28.55
C LEU A 140 -6.00 -9.74 -29.28
N TYR A 141 -4.92 -9.48 -28.57
CA TYR A 141 -3.57 -9.55 -29.11
C TYR A 141 -3.00 -10.96 -29.18
N LEU A 142 -3.53 -11.90 -28.37
CA LEU A 142 -2.98 -13.24 -28.18
C LEU A 142 -2.73 -14.00 -29.49
N PRO A 143 -3.62 -14.00 -30.52
CA PRO A 143 -3.38 -14.67 -31.81
C PRO A 143 -2.20 -14.10 -32.60
N TYR A 144 -1.87 -12.85 -32.38
CA TYR A 144 -0.85 -12.08 -33.13
C TYR A 144 0.49 -11.98 -32.41
N LYS A 145 0.53 -12.41 -31.13
CA LYS A 145 1.74 -12.40 -30.32
C LYS A 145 2.76 -13.39 -30.84
N GLN A 146 4.01 -12.98 -30.95
CA GLN A 146 5.09 -13.89 -31.32
C GLN A 146 5.20 -15.03 -30.29
N LYS A 147 5.11 -16.26 -30.77
CA LYS A 147 5.13 -17.50 -29.98
C LYS A 147 6.32 -18.36 -30.37
N ARG A 148 6.71 -19.24 -29.47
CA ARG A 148 7.58 -20.36 -29.85
C ARG A 148 6.79 -21.27 -30.80
N ARG A 149 7.50 -21.95 -31.72
CA ARG A 149 6.91 -22.87 -32.70
C ARG A 149 6.07 -23.93 -31.97
N THR A 150 4.76 -23.89 -32.18
CA THR A 150 3.79 -24.79 -31.55
C THR A 150 3.52 -26.01 -32.41
N LYS A 151 2.92 -27.09 -31.83
CA LYS A 151 2.48 -28.25 -32.60
C LYS A 151 1.42 -27.89 -33.66
N GLY A 152 0.52 -26.95 -33.31
CA GLY A 152 -0.45 -26.44 -34.28
C GLY A 152 0.18 -25.69 -35.44
N MET A 153 1.25 -24.89 -35.17
CA MET A 153 2.03 -24.24 -36.25
C MET A 153 2.72 -25.25 -37.15
N ILE A 154 3.33 -26.31 -36.58
CA ILE A 154 3.97 -27.39 -37.36
C ILE A 154 2.92 -28.08 -38.24
N ALA A 155 1.74 -28.33 -37.72
CA ALA A 155 0.65 -28.94 -38.48
C ALA A 155 0.12 -28.01 -39.60
N ARG A 156 0.06 -26.69 -39.38
CA ARG A 156 -0.29 -25.71 -40.44
C ARG A 156 0.79 -25.66 -41.53
N GLU A 157 2.07 -25.66 -41.14
CA GLU A 157 3.18 -25.70 -42.09
C GLU A 157 3.15 -26.98 -42.94
N ALA A 158 2.65 -28.09 -42.39
CA ALA A 158 2.42 -29.34 -43.14
C ALA A 158 1.13 -29.33 -43.98
N GLY A 159 0.41 -28.20 -44.06
CA GLY A 159 -0.79 -28.07 -44.88
C GLY A 159 -2.06 -28.76 -44.35
N ILE A 160 -2.07 -29.14 -43.05
CA ILE A 160 -3.21 -29.85 -42.41
C ILE A 160 -4.42 -28.96 -42.14
N GLU A 161 -4.25 -27.61 -42.14
CA GLU A 161 -5.32 -26.69 -41.77
C GLU A 161 -6.60 -26.78 -42.61
N PRO A 162 -6.56 -26.93 -43.96
CA PRO A 162 -7.79 -27.12 -44.76
C PRO A 162 -8.53 -28.42 -44.41
N LEU A 163 -7.81 -29.48 -44.02
CA LEU A 163 -8.44 -30.72 -43.55
C LEU A 163 -9.13 -30.49 -42.21
N ALA A 164 -8.52 -29.75 -41.29
CA ALA A 164 -9.09 -29.41 -40.00
C ALA A 164 -10.38 -28.58 -40.17
N ASP A 165 -10.39 -27.61 -41.05
CA ASP A 165 -11.56 -26.79 -41.37
C ASP A 165 -12.69 -27.59 -41.95
N ARG A 166 -12.39 -28.49 -42.86
CA ARG A 166 -13.39 -29.37 -43.50
C ARG A 166 -14.03 -30.33 -42.51
N LEU A 167 -13.20 -31.01 -41.68
CA LEU A 167 -13.71 -31.96 -40.67
C LEU A 167 -14.54 -31.27 -39.57
N PHE A 168 -14.24 -30.00 -39.25
CA PHE A 168 -15.04 -29.24 -38.31
C PHE A 168 -16.34 -28.72 -38.93
N ALA A 169 -16.28 -28.25 -40.19
CA ALA A 169 -17.46 -27.75 -40.91
C ALA A 169 -18.48 -28.84 -41.24
N ASP A 170 -18.01 -30.06 -41.58
CA ASP A 170 -18.87 -31.21 -41.90
C ASP A 170 -18.50 -32.44 -41.05
N PRO A 171 -19.08 -32.57 -39.87
CA PRO A 171 -18.88 -33.73 -39.01
C PRO A 171 -19.44 -35.07 -39.56
N THR A 172 -20.11 -35.10 -40.68
CA THR A 172 -20.59 -36.36 -41.30
C THR A 172 -19.46 -37.11 -42.01
N LEU A 173 -18.32 -36.46 -42.26
CA LEU A 173 -17.14 -37.05 -42.85
C LEU A 173 -16.45 -38.00 -41.89
N ASP A 174 -15.94 -39.14 -42.39
CA ASP A 174 -15.10 -40.05 -41.60
C ASP A 174 -13.68 -39.43 -41.46
N PRO A 175 -13.25 -39.03 -40.24
CA PRO A 175 -11.97 -38.38 -40.05
C PRO A 175 -10.78 -39.22 -40.51
N ARG A 176 -10.85 -40.57 -40.30
CA ARG A 176 -9.76 -41.47 -40.65
C ARG A 176 -9.61 -41.58 -42.17
N ALA A 177 -10.70 -41.80 -42.88
CA ALA A 177 -10.69 -41.85 -44.34
C ALA A 177 -10.24 -40.54 -44.95
N GLN A 178 -10.61 -39.39 -44.37
CA GLN A 178 -10.15 -38.08 -44.86
C GLN A 178 -8.66 -37.83 -44.55
N ALA A 179 -8.13 -38.33 -43.45
CA ALA A 179 -6.69 -38.24 -43.12
C ALA A 179 -5.87 -39.15 -44.06
N GLU A 180 -6.34 -40.37 -44.32
CA GLU A 180 -5.70 -41.27 -45.28
C GLU A 180 -5.68 -40.69 -46.70
N ALA A 181 -6.82 -40.07 -47.14
CA ALA A 181 -6.88 -39.40 -48.45
C ALA A 181 -5.94 -38.15 -48.49
N PHE A 182 -5.80 -37.43 -47.39
CA PHE A 182 -4.84 -36.31 -47.29
C PHE A 182 -3.38 -36.77 -47.44
N ILE A 183 -3.01 -37.90 -46.79
CA ILE A 183 -1.67 -38.46 -46.91
C ILE A 183 -1.38 -38.91 -48.32
N ALA A 184 -2.37 -39.56 -48.97
CA ALA A 184 -2.24 -40.03 -50.35
C ALA A 184 -2.09 -38.91 -51.39
N ALA A 185 -2.72 -37.77 -51.13
CA ALA A 185 -2.71 -36.58 -52.00
C ALA A 185 -1.62 -35.54 -51.67
N TYR A 186 -0.76 -35.83 -50.72
CA TYR A 186 0.26 -34.84 -50.27
C TYR A 186 1.34 -34.63 -51.30
N ASP A 187 1.51 -33.41 -51.82
CA ASP A 187 2.40 -33.06 -52.91
C ASP A 187 3.90 -33.39 -52.62
N GLY A 188 4.30 -33.31 -51.36
CA GLY A 188 5.65 -33.67 -50.91
C GLY A 188 5.88 -35.17 -50.76
N GLY A 189 4.87 -36.01 -50.95
CA GLY A 189 4.86 -37.42 -50.69
C GLY A 189 4.81 -37.82 -49.23
N ALA A 190 4.43 -39.08 -48.95
CA ALA A 190 4.27 -39.60 -47.60
C ALA A 190 5.56 -39.51 -46.75
N THR A 191 6.75 -39.60 -47.36
CA THR A 191 8.05 -39.48 -46.67
C THR A 191 8.30 -38.06 -46.14
N ALA A 192 7.98 -37.03 -46.89
CA ALA A 192 8.10 -35.65 -46.45
C ALA A 192 7.14 -35.35 -45.33
N LEU A 193 5.91 -35.82 -45.39
CA LEU A 193 4.91 -35.67 -44.35
C LEU A 193 5.29 -36.43 -43.07
N ALA A 194 5.84 -37.63 -43.20
CA ALA A 194 6.38 -38.40 -42.09
C ALA A 194 7.57 -37.70 -41.41
N THR A 195 8.45 -37.04 -42.18
CA THR A 195 9.57 -36.24 -41.66
C THR A 195 9.07 -35.04 -40.87
N ALA A 196 7.92 -34.45 -41.25
CA ALA A 196 7.27 -33.41 -40.54
C ALA A 196 6.54 -33.88 -39.25
N GLY A 197 6.52 -35.17 -38.97
CA GLY A 197 5.93 -35.78 -37.78
C GLY A 197 4.51 -36.33 -37.96
N PHE A 198 4.03 -36.44 -39.25
CA PHE A 198 2.66 -36.87 -39.58
C PHE A 198 2.70 -38.13 -40.47
N ALA A 199 3.28 -39.18 -39.90
CA ALA A 199 3.53 -40.43 -40.65
C ALA A 199 2.29 -41.27 -40.96
N ASP A 200 1.23 -41.13 -40.21
CA ASP A 200 -0.01 -41.90 -40.33
C ASP A 200 -1.25 -41.06 -40.09
N ALA A 201 -2.41 -41.65 -40.34
CA ALA A 201 -3.71 -40.96 -40.16
C ALA A 201 -3.93 -40.46 -38.73
N LEU A 202 -3.44 -41.15 -37.71
CA LEU A 202 -3.57 -40.73 -36.31
C LEU A 202 -2.77 -39.49 -36.04
N ALA A 203 -1.51 -39.43 -36.50
CA ALA A 203 -0.63 -38.27 -36.38
C ALA A 203 -1.24 -37.05 -37.12
N VAL A 204 -1.80 -37.24 -38.31
CA VAL A 204 -2.50 -36.16 -39.05
C VAL A 204 -3.71 -35.67 -38.25
N LEU A 205 -4.55 -36.57 -37.69
CA LEU A 205 -5.70 -36.19 -36.84
C LEU A 205 -5.27 -35.51 -35.51
N ASP A 206 -4.12 -35.89 -34.96
CA ASP A 206 -3.53 -35.16 -33.83
C ASP A 206 -3.09 -33.76 -34.26
N GLY A 207 -2.59 -33.57 -35.50
CA GLY A 207 -2.34 -32.28 -36.10
C GLY A 207 -3.63 -31.44 -36.25
N VAL A 208 -4.72 -32.02 -36.71
CA VAL A 208 -6.05 -31.42 -36.76
C VAL A 208 -6.48 -30.93 -35.38
N ARG A 209 -6.36 -31.81 -34.35
CA ARG A 209 -6.65 -31.46 -32.96
C ARG A 209 -5.84 -30.26 -32.50
N ASP A 210 -4.53 -30.26 -32.74
CA ASP A 210 -3.63 -29.22 -32.27
C ASP A 210 -3.94 -27.87 -32.95
N ILE A 211 -4.30 -27.87 -34.25
CA ILE A 211 -4.74 -26.65 -34.96
C ILE A 211 -6.07 -26.13 -34.40
N LEU A 212 -7.09 -26.96 -34.30
CA LEU A 212 -8.41 -26.54 -33.80
C LEU A 212 -8.36 -26.08 -32.35
N SER A 213 -7.65 -26.83 -31.50
CA SER A 213 -7.53 -26.51 -30.08
C SER A 213 -6.75 -25.21 -29.85
N GLU A 214 -5.72 -24.91 -30.66
CA GLU A 214 -4.98 -23.65 -30.59
C GLU A 214 -5.85 -22.48 -31.04
N ARG A 215 -6.55 -22.63 -32.14
CA ARG A 215 -7.47 -21.60 -32.68
C ARG A 215 -8.56 -21.24 -31.68
N TRP A 216 -9.19 -22.25 -31.06
CA TRP A 216 -10.25 -22.03 -30.07
C TRP A 216 -9.71 -21.45 -28.76
N ALA A 217 -8.52 -21.86 -28.34
CA ALA A 217 -7.90 -21.28 -27.14
C ALA A 217 -7.42 -19.83 -27.32
N GLU A 218 -7.34 -19.34 -28.55
CA GLU A 218 -6.99 -17.97 -28.92
C GLU A 218 -8.20 -17.11 -29.29
N ASP A 219 -9.40 -17.68 -29.25
CA ASP A 219 -10.64 -16.92 -29.42
C ASP A 219 -10.92 -16.05 -28.20
N ALA A 220 -10.73 -14.74 -28.33
CA ALA A 220 -10.87 -13.79 -27.24
C ALA A 220 -12.29 -13.81 -26.63
N ALA A 221 -13.35 -14.03 -27.44
CA ALA A 221 -14.72 -14.10 -26.95
C ALA A 221 -14.97 -15.36 -26.11
N LEU A 222 -14.44 -16.52 -26.56
CA LEU A 222 -14.51 -17.77 -25.80
C LEU A 222 -13.75 -17.65 -24.48
N VAL A 223 -12.50 -17.16 -24.53
CA VAL A 223 -11.64 -17.01 -23.34
C VAL A 223 -12.28 -16.07 -22.33
N LYS A 224 -12.77 -14.92 -22.77
CA LYS A 224 -13.52 -13.97 -21.91
C LYS A 224 -14.75 -14.62 -21.30
N GLY A 225 -15.58 -15.28 -22.10
CA GLY A 225 -16.80 -15.94 -21.63
C GLY A 225 -16.53 -17.03 -20.58
N LEU A 226 -15.50 -17.85 -20.77
CA LEU A 226 -15.08 -18.87 -19.81
C LEU A 226 -14.49 -18.25 -18.55
N ARG A 227 -13.70 -17.18 -18.66
CA ARG A 227 -13.10 -16.47 -17.52
C ARG A 227 -14.16 -15.85 -16.62
N GLU A 228 -15.14 -15.15 -17.18
CA GLU A 228 -16.22 -14.54 -16.41
C GLU A 228 -17.13 -15.62 -15.78
N TRP A 229 -17.45 -16.69 -16.52
CA TRP A 229 -18.20 -17.80 -15.95
C TRP A 229 -17.46 -18.45 -14.76
N LEU A 230 -16.16 -18.71 -14.87
CA LEU A 230 -15.37 -19.29 -13.78
C LEU A 230 -15.21 -18.32 -12.60
N TRP A 231 -15.21 -17.02 -12.86
CA TRP A 231 -15.20 -16.02 -11.80
C TRP A 231 -16.52 -16.01 -11.02
N ASP A 232 -17.64 -16.17 -11.71
CA ASP A 232 -18.97 -16.14 -11.08
C ASP A 232 -19.33 -17.45 -10.36
N GLU A 233 -18.98 -18.60 -10.95
CA GLU A 233 -19.42 -19.93 -10.50
C GLU A 233 -18.28 -20.84 -10.00
N GLY A 234 -17.02 -20.48 -10.21
CA GLY A 234 -15.87 -21.28 -9.81
C GLY A 234 -15.66 -21.32 -8.31
N LEU A 235 -15.15 -22.45 -7.83
CA LEU A 235 -14.78 -22.68 -6.42
C LEU A 235 -13.28 -22.61 -6.25
N PHE A 236 -12.83 -21.74 -5.34
CA PHE A 236 -11.46 -21.71 -4.87
C PHE A 236 -11.29 -22.76 -3.79
N LYS A 237 -10.62 -23.85 -4.13
CA LYS A 237 -10.39 -24.99 -3.23
C LYS A 237 -8.95 -25.06 -2.79
N SER A 238 -8.72 -25.38 -1.51
CA SER A 238 -7.39 -25.73 -1.02
C SER A 238 -7.40 -26.99 -0.18
N LYS A 239 -6.32 -27.73 -0.24
CA LYS A 239 -6.06 -28.91 0.58
C LYS A 239 -4.63 -28.93 1.08
N LEU A 240 -4.37 -29.70 2.14
CA LEU A 240 -3.00 -29.99 2.57
C LEU A 240 -2.24 -30.68 1.43
N MET A 241 -1.01 -30.22 1.19
CA MET A 241 -0.14 -30.84 0.18
C MET A 241 0.30 -32.23 0.65
N ASP A 242 0.30 -33.18 -0.27
CA ASP A 242 0.63 -34.57 0.04
C ASP A 242 2.04 -34.68 0.68
N GLY A 243 2.15 -35.47 1.74
CA GLY A 243 3.41 -35.69 2.48
C GLY A 243 3.75 -34.65 3.55
N LYS A 244 2.88 -33.68 3.83
CA LYS A 244 3.07 -32.70 4.92
C LYS A 244 2.48 -33.25 6.23
N ASP A 245 3.19 -33.04 7.34
CA ASP A 245 2.73 -33.45 8.68
C ASP A 245 1.84 -32.35 9.29
N GLU A 246 0.56 -32.68 9.53
CA GLU A 246 -0.42 -31.78 10.13
C GLU A 246 -0.08 -31.32 11.55
N ASN A 247 0.77 -32.07 12.27
CA ASN A 247 1.17 -31.75 13.64
C ASN A 247 2.39 -30.84 13.71
N ASN A 248 3.07 -30.61 12.59
CA ASN A 248 4.15 -29.63 12.53
C ASN A 248 3.58 -28.25 12.87
N PRO A 249 4.13 -27.51 13.85
CA PRO A 249 3.63 -26.20 14.26
C PRO A 249 3.49 -25.17 13.13
N ASP A 250 4.38 -25.22 12.12
CA ASP A 250 4.32 -24.32 10.99
C ASP A 250 3.25 -24.71 9.98
N VAL A 251 2.99 -25.99 9.81
CA VAL A 251 1.91 -26.54 8.97
C VAL A 251 0.56 -26.32 9.64
N ALA A 252 0.46 -26.58 10.95
CA ALA A 252 -0.76 -26.42 11.73
C ALA A 252 -1.36 -24.99 11.71
N LYS A 253 -0.55 -23.97 11.41
CA LYS A 253 -1.01 -22.58 11.21
C LYS A 253 -2.03 -22.46 10.08
N PHE A 254 -2.02 -23.38 9.11
CA PHE A 254 -2.90 -23.40 7.95
C PHE A 254 -4.02 -24.43 8.04
N ARG A 255 -4.26 -25.02 9.21
CA ARG A 255 -5.24 -26.11 9.42
C ARG A 255 -6.64 -25.76 8.89
N ASP A 256 -7.07 -24.53 9.03
CA ASP A 256 -8.38 -24.07 8.55
C ASP A 256 -8.53 -24.14 7.02
N TYR A 257 -7.43 -24.35 6.28
CA TYR A 257 -7.37 -24.42 4.83
C TYR A 257 -6.99 -25.80 4.29
N PHE A 258 -6.90 -26.83 5.15
CA PHE A 258 -6.60 -28.21 4.71
C PHE A 258 -7.73 -28.88 3.95
N ALA A 259 -8.96 -28.40 4.15
CA ALA A 259 -10.16 -28.82 3.41
C ALA A 259 -11.07 -27.60 3.26
N TYR A 260 -10.67 -26.68 2.41
CA TYR A 260 -11.34 -25.39 2.23
C TYR A 260 -11.87 -25.26 0.82
N ASP A 261 -13.12 -24.81 0.68
CA ASP A 261 -13.76 -24.46 -0.57
C ASP A 261 -14.70 -23.26 -0.36
N GLU A 262 -14.62 -22.30 -1.28
CA GLU A 262 -15.47 -21.11 -1.28
C GLU A 262 -15.61 -20.58 -2.72
N PRO A 263 -16.78 -20.02 -3.13
CA PRO A 263 -16.91 -19.37 -4.44
C PRO A 263 -15.84 -18.28 -4.62
N ILE A 264 -15.05 -18.37 -5.69
CA ILE A 264 -13.86 -17.51 -5.88
C ILE A 264 -14.16 -16.03 -5.73
N ARG A 265 -15.31 -15.57 -6.27
CA ARG A 265 -15.76 -14.18 -6.20
C ARG A 265 -16.09 -13.70 -4.78
N ARG A 266 -16.33 -14.63 -3.83
CA ARG A 266 -16.75 -14.32 -2.45
C ARG A 266 -15.65 -14.56 -1.42
N VAL A 267 -14.50 -15.05 -1.84
CA VAL A 267 -13.38 -15.32 -0.94
C VAL A 267 -12.92 -14.03 -0.26
N PRO A 268 -12.97 -13.95 1.08
CA PRO A 268 -12.45 -12.78 1.80
C PRO A 268 -10.95 -12.60 1.56
N SER A 269 -10.49 -11.36 1.41
CA SER A 269 -9.10 -11.02 1.07
C SER A 269 -8.07 -11.68 1.99
N HIS A 270 -8.33 -11.70 3.31
CA HIS A 270 -7.41 -12.30 4.27
C HIS A 270 -7.30 -13.83 4.12
N ARG A 271 -8.38 -14.52 3.70
CA ARG A 271 -8.35 -15.97 3.44
C ARG A 271 -7.63 -16.27 2.13
N ALA A 272 -7.90 -15.49 1.08
CA ALA A 272 -7.17 -15.61 -0.18
C ALA A 272 -5.66 -15.48 0.04
N LEU A 273 -5.22 -14.44 0.76
CA LEU A 273 -3.80 -14.21 1.06
C LEU A 273 -3.22 -15.33 1.95
N ALA A 274 -3.99 -15.87 2.92
CA ALA A 274 -3.56 -17.01 3.73
C ALA A 274 -3.31 -18.26 2.87
N VAL A 275 -4.25 -18.60 1.97
CA VAL A 275 -4.09 -19.74 1.06
C VAL A 275 -2.92 -19.54 0.10
N PHE A 276 -2.77 -18.34 -0.47
CA PHE A 276 -1.62 -18.03 -1.34
C PHE A 276 -0.28 -18.12 -0.60
N ARG A 277 -0.22 -17.67 0.66
CA ARG A 277 0.96 -17.86 1.53
C ARG A 277 1.24 -19.35 1.77
N GLY A 278 0.21 -20.14 2.11
CA GLY A 278 0.34 -21.59 2.30
C GLY A 278 0.83 -22.30 1.04
N ARG A 279 0.36 -21.86 -0.13
CA ARG A 279 0.84 -22.35 -1.44
C ARG A 279 2.31 -21.98 -1.69
N THR A 280 2.70 -20.74 -1.40
CA THR A 280 4.10 -20.27 -1.56
C THR A 280 5.05 -21.02 -0.63
N LEU A 281 4.59 -21.41 0.55
CA LEU A 281 5.35 -22.21 1.51
C LEU A 281 5.28 -23.73 1.23
N GLU A 282 4.64 -24.12 0.13
CA GLU A 282 4.45 -25.53 -0.25
C GLU A 282 3.74 -26.36 0.84
N ILE A 283 2.82 -25.75 1.57
CA ILE A 283 1.98 -26.38 2.60
C ILE A 283 0.62 -26.73 2.03
N LEU A 284 0.04 -25.83 1.24
CA LEU A 284 -1.28 -25.98 0.63
C LEU A 284 -1.15 -26.16 -0.89
N ASP A 285 -1.97 -27.07 -1.42
CA ASP A 285 -2.32 -27.14 -2.84
C ASP A 285 -3.63 -26.39 -3.06
N ALA A 286 -3.63 -25.41 -3.97
CA ALA A 286 -4.80 -24.61 -4.28
C ALA A 286 -5.14 -24.70 -5.76
N LYS A 287 -6.43 -24.90 -6.06
CA LYS A 287 -6.93 -25.04 -7.42
C LYS A 287 -8.29 -24.37 -7.60
N LEU A 288 -8.59 -24.02 -8.83
CA LEU A 288 -9.92 -23.61 -9.25
C LEU A 288 -10.69 -24.84 -9.72
N ALA A 289 -11.87 -25.05 -9.19
CA ALA A 289 -12.74 -26.17 -9.55
C ALA A 289 -14.15 -25.64 -9.85
N THR A 290 -14.92 -26.45 -10.52
CA THR A 290 -16.38 -26.28 -10.67
C THR A 290 -17.10 -27.25 -9.72
N ASP A 291 -18.33 -26.91 -9.35
CA ASP A 291 -19.16 -27.76 -8.50
C ASP A 291 -19.84 -28.83 -9.33
N GLU A 292 -19.04 -29.76 -9.86
CA GLU A 292 -19.52 -30.87 -10.69
C GLU A 292 -18.85 -32.18 -10.29
N GLU A 293 -19.67 -33.22 -10.12
CA GLU A 293 -19.21 -34.60 -9.98
C GLU A 293 -19.21 -35.29 -11.34
N LEU A 294 -18.01 -35.36 -11.95
CA LEU A 294 -17.86 -35.97 -13.29
C LEU A 294 -17.75 -37.47 -13.22
N GLN A 295 -18.66 -38.18 -13.92
CA GLN A 295 -18.50 -39.60 -14.23
C GLN A 295 -17.37 -39.80 -15.26
N PRO A 296 -16.65 -40.93 -15.24
CA PRO A 296 -15.64 -41.23 -16.26
C PRO A 296 -16.24 -41.14 -17.68
N GLY A 297 -15.62 -40.26 -18.50
CA GLY A 297 -16.07 -40.09 -19.89
C GLY A 297 -17.18 -39.05 -20.08
N GLN A 298 -17.69 -38.43 -19.02
CA GLN A 298 -18.65 -37.33 -19.10
C GLN A 298 -17.92 -36.03 -19.45
N PRO A 299 -18.47 -35.20 -20.38
CA PRO A 299 -17.90 -33.87 -20.63
C PRO A 299 -18.17 -32.94 -19.43
N SER A 300 -17.15 -32.08 -19.10
CA SER A 300 -17.30 -31.05 -18.09
C SER A 300 -18.19 -29.88 -18.54
N LEU A 301 -18.69 -29.09 -17.58
CA LEU A 301 -19.43 -27.87 -17.89
C LEU A 301 -18.65 -26.93 -18.80
N ALA A 302 -17.33 -26.83 -18.57
CA ALA A 302 -16.44 -26.02 -19.41
C ALA A 302 -16.40 -26.56 -20.87
N GLU A 303 -16.28 -27.87 -21.06
CA GLU A 303 -16.34 -28.48 -22.39
C GLU A 303 -17.70 -28.20 -23.04
N GLY A 304 -18.80 -28.24 -22.27
CA GLY A 304 -20.14 -27.89 -22.75
C GLY A 304 -20.23 -26.42 -23.21
N LYS A 305 -19.65 -25.47 -22.43
CA LYS A 305 -19.64 -24.07 -22.84
C LYS A 305 -18.78 -23.81 -24.07
N ILE A 306 -17.67 -24.52 -24.24
CA ILE A 306 -16.86 -24.48 -25.47
C ILE A 306 -17.71 -24.97 -26.66
N ALA A 307 -18.37 -26.09 -26.51
CA ALA A 307 -19.25 -26.66 -27.56
C ALA A 307 -20.36 -25.68 -27.96
N ILE A 308 -21.02 -25.03 -26.99
CA ILE A 308 -22.06 -24.02 -27.26
C ILE A 308 -21.46 -22.80 -28.01
N HIS A 309 -20.32 -22.31 -27.61
CA HIS A 309 -19.63 -21.19 -28.31
C HIS A 309 -19.32 -21.55 -29.75
N LEU A 310 -18.85 -22.78 -29.98
CA LEU A 310 -18.55 -23.32 -31.32
C LEU A 310 -19.79 -23.67 -32.11
N ARG A 311 -20.99 -23.55 -31.53
CA ARG A 311 -22.28 -23.98 -32.13
C ARG A 311 -22.26 -25.44 -32.57
N TRP A 312 -21.54 -26.30 -31.85
CA TRP A 312 -21.43 -27.72 -32.12
C TRP A 312 -22.14 -28.54 -31.04
N SER A 313 -22.83 -29.59 -31.49
CA SER A 313 -23.45 -30.61 -30.62
C SER A 313 -23.11 -31.99 -31.13
N HIS A 314 -22.92 -32.91 -30.18
CA HIS A 314 -22.71 -34.32 -30.49
C HIS A 314 -24.03 -34.97 -31.00
N ALA A 315 -24.03 -35.50 -32.23
CA ALA A 315 -25.19 -36.10 -32.87
C ALA A 315 -24.89 -37.51 -33.42
N ASN A 316 -23.86 -38.20 -32.87
CA ASN A 316 -23.39 -39.52 -33.30
C ASN A 316 -22.96 -39.59 -34.78
N ARG A 317 -22.48 -38.48 -35.35
CA ARG A 317 -21.84 -38.42 -36.67
C ARG A 317 -20.40 -38.96 -36.59
N PRO A 318 -19.83 -39.46 -37.68
CA PRO A 318 -18.47 -40.00 -37.69
C PRO A 318 -17.39 -39.05 -37.14
N GLY A 319 -17.49 -37.75 -37.44
CA GLY A 319 -16.54 -36.72 -36.98
C GLY A 319 -16.73 -36.27 -35.54
N ASP A 320 -17.87 -36.56 -34.92
CA ASP A 320 -18.20 -36.05 -33.59
C ASP A 320 -17.24 -36.52 -32.50
N ALA A 321 -16.72 -37.75 -32.60
CA ALA A 321 -15.74 -38.26 -31.66
C ALA A 321 -14.40 -37.46 -31.69
N LEU A 322 -13.96 -37.05 -32.89
CA LEU A 322 -12.77 -36.22 -33.07
C LEU A 322 -13.00 -34.80 -32.49
N ILE A 323 -14.12 -34.17 -32.83
CA ILE A 323 -14.46 -32.81 -32.37
C ILE A 323 -14.55 -32.78 -30.84
N ARG A 324 -15.20 -33.80 -30.23
CA ARG A 324 -15.25 -33.95 -28.78
C ARG A 324 -13.86 -34.07 -28.16
N LYS A 325 -12.94 -34.82 -28.78
CA LYS A 325 -11.55 -34.92 -28.37
C LYS A 325 -10.85 -33.55 -28.46
N CYS A 326 -11.11 -32.78 -29.53
CA CYS A 326 -10.57 -31.43 -29.67
C CYS A 326 -11.08 -30.46 -28.59
N VAL A 327 -12.40 -30.49 -28.31
CA VAL A 327 -13.01 -29.68 -27.25
C VAL A 327 -12.43 -30.00 -25.89
N ALA A 328 -12.35 -31.31 -25.54
CA ALA A 328 -11.73 -31.74 -24.27
C ALA A 328 -10.25 -31.35 -24.18
N TRP A 329 -9.50 -31.42 -25.29
CA TRP A 329 -8.10 -31.00 -25.34
C TRP A 329 -7.96 -29.50 -25.18
N THR A 330 -8.82 -28.71 -25.80
CA THR A 330 -8.86 -27.24 -25.64
C THR A 330 -9.04 -26.86 -24.19
N TRP A 331 -9.99 -27.49 -23.50
CA TRP A 331 -10.19 -27.22 -22.07
C TRP A 331 -9.02 -27.71 -21.23
N LYS A 332 -8.74 -29.01 -21.21
CA LYS A 332 -7.83 -29.65 -20.25
C LYS A 332 -6.38 -29.27 -20.45
N VAL A 333 -5.96 -28.97 -21.70
CA VAL A 333 -4.55 -28.76 -22.03
C VAL A 333 -4.21 -27.29 -22.31
N LYS A 334 -5.15 -26.54 -22.88
CA LYS A 334 -4.88 -25.16 -23.30
C LYS A 334 -5.46 -24.12 -22.34
N LEU A 335 -6.71 -24.26 -21.91
CA LEU A 335 -7.43 -23.18 -21.22
C LEU A 335 -7.46 -23.33 -19.70
N SER A 336 -7.67 -24.52 -19.13
CA SER A 336 -7.92 -24.69 -17.69
C SER A 336 -6.83 -24.04 -16.84
N LEU A 337 -5.56 -24.38 -17.06
CA LEU A 337 -4.43 -23.84 -16.29
C LEU A 337 -4.17 -22.34 -16.55
N SER A 338 -4.43 -21.87 -17.78
CA SER A 338 -4.23 -20.44 -18.08
C SER A 338 -5.30 -19.59 -17.40
N LEU A 339 -6.58 -20.05 -17.46
CA LEU A 339 -7.68 -19.34 -16.79
C LEU A 339 -7.58 -19.42 -15.27
N GLU A 340 -7.16 -20.55 -14.71
CA GLU A 340 -6.88 -20.66 -13.28
C GLU A 340 -5.81 -19.63 -12.84
N ARG A 341 -4.72 -19.54 -13.58
CA ARG A 341 -3.66 -18.57 -13.30
C ARG A 341 -4.16 -17.12 -13.40
N ASP A 342 -4.94 -16.81 -14.44
CA ASP A 342 -5.49 -15.47 -14.65
C ASP A 342 -6.44 -15.10 -13.51
N LEU A 343 -7.30 -16.01 -13.08
CA LEU A 343 -8.27 -15.78 -12.00
C LEU A 343 -7.58 -15.76 -10.62
N PHE A 344 -6.55 -16.54 -10.41
CA PHE A 344 -5.75 -16.45 -9.18
C PHE A 344 -4.97 -15.13 -9.11
N THR A 345 -4.49 -14.63 -10.24
CA THR A 345 -3.87 -13.31 -10.31
C THR A 345 -4.88 -12.22 -9.96
N ARG A 346 -6.08 -12.26 -10.56
CA ARG A 346 -7.17 -11.34 -10.24
C ARG A 346 -7.56 -11.38 -8.75
N LEU A 347 -7.80 -12.57 -8.20
CA LEU A 347 -8.13 -12.74 -6.78
C LEU A 347 -7.02 -12.20 -5.87
N ARG A 348 -5.76 -12.46 -6.24
CA ARG A 348 -4.61 -11.97 -5.48
C ARG A 348 -4.53 -10.45 -5.52
N GLU A 349 -4.63 -9.82 -6.67
CA GLU A 349 -4.59 -8.36 -6.82
C GLU A 349 -5.71 -7.67 -6.06
N GLU A 350 -6.95 -8.21 -6.13
CA GLU A 350 -8.09 -7.70 -5.35
C GLU A 350 -7.83 -7.85 -3.83
N ALA A 351 -7.28 -8.98 -3.38
CA ALA A 351 -6.97 -9.22 -1.98
C ALA A 351 -5.79 -8.36 -1.47
N GLU A 352 -4.75 -8.17 -2.27
CA GLU A 352 -3.62 -7.29 -1.97
C GLU A 352 -4.06 -5.83 -1.85
N ALA A 353 -4.91 -5.35 -2.75
CA ALA A 353 -5.44 -3.98 -2.70
C ALA A 353 -6.19 -3.72 -1.37
N VAL A 354 -7.02 -4.66 -0.92
CA VAL A 354 -7.71 -4.56 0.38
C VAL A 354 -6.71 -4.55 1.55
N ALA A 355 -5.71 -5.42 1.53
CA ALA A 355 -4.70 -5.49 2.59
C ALA A 355 -3.84 -4.22 2.67
N ILE A 356 -3.45 -3.67 1.53
CA ILE A 356 -2.71 -2.40 1.44
C ILE A 356 -3.57 -1.24 1.95
N LYS A 357 -4.85 -1.21 1.59
CA LYS A 357 -5.81 -0.21 2.08
C LYS A 357 -5.92 -0.26 3.61
N VAL A 358 -6.09 -1.43 4.20
CA VAL A 358 -6.13 -1.60 5.67
C VAL A 358 -4.86 -1.06 6.31
N PHE A 359 -3.70 -1.40 5.77
CA PHE A 359 -2.43 -0.89 6.29
C PHE A 359 -2.36 0.64 6.21
N SER A 360 -2.75 1.22 5.09
CA SER A 360 -2.69 2.67 4.87
C SER A 360 -3.59 3.43 5.84
N GLU A 361 -4.78 2.91 6.12
CA GLU A 361 -5.72 3.49 7.08
C GLU A 361 -5.19 3.40 8.52
N ASN A 362 -4.69 2.23 8.94
CA ASN A 362 -4.07 2.08 10.25
C ASN A 362 -2.81 2.96 10.43
N LEU A 363 -2.00 3.10 9.39
CA LEU A 363 -0.84 4.00 9.41
C LEU A 363 -1.28 5.46 9.54
N ARG A 364 -2.32 5.88 8.81
CA ARG A 364 -2.89 7.24 8.92
C ARG A 364 -3.33 7.52 10.34
N ASP A 365 -4.06 6.60 10.98
CA ASP A 365 -4.53 6.76 12.35
C ASP A 365 -3.37 6.89 13.34
N LEU A 366 -2.31 6.10 13.19
CA LEU A 366 -1.12 6.23 14.04
C LEU A 366 -0.37 7.56 13.83
N LEU A 367 -0.23 8.02 12.59
CA LEU A 367 0.45 9.28 12.29
C LEU A 367 -0.35 10.48 12.81
N LEU A 368 -1.68 10.40 12.77
CA LEU A 368 -2.59 11.44 13.24
C LEU A 368 -3.05 11.25 14.69
N ALA A 369 -2.44 10.33 15.44
CA ALA A 369 -2.71 10.14 16.86
C ALA A 369 -2.40 11.41 17.66
N ALA A 370 -3.12 11.59 18.76
CA ALA A 370 -3.02 12.77 19.63
C ALA A 370 -1.61 13.00 20.17
N PRO A 371 -0.96 14.14 19.90
CA PRO A 371 0.35 14.46 20.46
C PRO A 371 0.22 14.90 21.91
N ALA A 372 1.09 14.40 22.80
CA ALA A 372 1.19 14.91 24.18
C ALA A 372 1.80 16.33 24.26
N GLY A 373 2.41 16.79 23.17
CA GLY A 373 2.95 18.12 23.02
C GLY A 373 4.21 18.39 23.83
N LYS A 374 4.39 19.65 24.23
CA LYS A 374 5.60 20.12 24.95
C LYS A 374 5.61 19.66 26.39
N ARG A 375 6.06 18.44 26.65
CA ARG A 375 6.24 17.85 27.98
C ARG A 375 7.64 17.25 28.11
N VAL A 376 8.18 17.21 29.30
CA VAL A 376 9.41 16.46 29.60
C VAL A 376 8.99 14.99 29.78
N VAL A 377 9.48 14.12 28.91
CA VAL A 377 9.03 12.72 28.85
C VAL A 377 10.18 11.79 29.18
N MET A 378 9.89 10.82 30.05
CA MET A 378 10.77 9.67 30.27
C MET A 378 10.27 8.50 29.44
N GLY A 379 11.06 8.04 28.46
CA GLY A 379 10.80 6.85 27.67
C GLY A 379 11.40 5.61 28.29
N LEU A 380 10.59 4.56 28.44
CA LEU A 380 10.98 3.25 28.93
C LEU A 380 10.83 2.23 27.80
N ASP A 381 11.94 1.65 27.35
CA ASP A 381 11.96 0.54 26.41
C ASP A 381 12.11 -0.77 27.20
N PRO A 382 11.04 -1.57 27.32
CA PRO A 382 11.00 -2.74 28.19
C PRO A 382 11.98 -3.83 27.77
N GLY A 383 12.57 -4.52 28.75
CA GLY A 383 13.43 -5.67 28.48
C GLY A 383 13.70 -6.49 29.74
N ILE A 384 13.39 -7.79 29.68
CA ILE A 384 13.57 -8.69 30.85
C ILE A 384 15.05 -8.89 31.16
N ARG A 385 15.81 -9.50 30.27
CA ARG A 385 17.21 -9.87 30.48
C ARG A 385 18.18 -8.70 30.25
N THR A 386 17.88 -7.86 29.28
CA THR A 386 18.76 -6.75 28.87
C THR A 386 18.56 -5.50 29.72
N GLY A 387 17.60 -5.53 30.64
CA GLY A 387 17.18 -4.37 31.45
C GLY A 387 16.25 -3.43 30.68
N VAL A 388 15.55 -2.58 31.41
CA VAL A 388 14.71 -1.50 30.87
C VAL A 388 15.61 -0.31 30.51
N LYS A 389 15.58 0.09 29.23
CA LYS A 389 16.34 1.25 28.76
C LYS A 389 15.51 2.49 29.00
N VAL A 390 16.16 3.49 29.53
CA VAL A 390 15.56 4.75 29.99
C VAL A 390 16.17 5.91 29.22
N ALA A 391 15.32 6.77 28.69
CA ALA A 391 15.75 8.05 28.12
C ALA A 391 14.83 9.17 28.60
N VAL A 392 15.40 10.29 29.04
CA VAL A 392 14.64 11.48 29.37
C VAL A 392 14.84 12.50 28.25
N VAL A 393 13.73 12.99 27.68
CA VAL A 393 13.76 14.02 26.65
C VAL A 393 13.08 15.30 27.13
N SER A 394 13.65 16.45 26.75
CA SER A 394 13.08 17.77 27.03
C SER A 394 11.73 17.97 26.35
N ASP A 395 11.07 19.06 26.64
CA ASP A 395 9.83 19.53 25.98
C ASP A 395 9.98 19.79 24.45
N THR A 396 11.24 19.86 23.98
CA THR A 396 11.58 20.00 22.55
C THR A 396 12.14 18.74 21.93
N GLY A 397 12.11 17.60 22.66
CA GLY A 397 12.60 16.31 22.17
C GLY A 397 14.13 16.14 22.26
N LYS A 398 14.88 17.07 22.86
CA LYS A 398 16.33 16.91 23.09
C LYS A 398 16.57 15.89 24.19
N VAL A 399 17.50 14.95 24.00
CA VAL A 399 17.91 14.00 25.03
C VAL A 399 18.60 14.74 26.16
N LEU A 400 18.10 14.57 27.38
CA LEU A 400 18.65 15.17 28.60
C LEU A 400 19.52 14.19 29.37
N ASP A 401 19.03 12.92 29.48
CA ASP A 401 19.73 11.88 30.24
C ASP A 401 19.32 10.49 29.74
N THR A 402 20.16 9.50 30.02
CA THR A 402 19.88 8.09 29.70
C THR A 402 20.37 7.16 30.78
N SER A 403 19.69 6.02 30.97
CA SER A 403 20.09 5.00 31.92
C SER A 403 19.59 3.62 31.49
N THR A 404 20.08 2.57 32.17
CA THR A 404 19.51 1.23 32.06
C THR A 404 19.30 0.69 33.46
N VAL A 405 18.06 0.28 33.76
CA VAL A 405 17.70 -0.29 35.07
C VAL A 405 17.32 -1.76 34.93
N TYR A 406 17.48 -2.55 35.98
CA TYR A 406 17.31 -4.01 35.92
C TYR A 406 16.33 -4.52 36.98
N PRO A 407 15.04 -4.11 36.90
CA PRO A 407 14.04 -4.51 37.89
C PRO A 407 13.64 -6.00 37.78
N HIS A 408 13.87 -6.64 36.63
CA HIS A 408 13.44 -8.01 36.33
C HIS A 408 14.59 -9.01 36.47
N GLU A 409 14.26 -10.32 36.32
CA GLU A 409 15.25 -11.40 36.29
C GLU A 409 16.35 -11.13 35.20
N PRO A 410 17.59 -11.49 35.48
CA PRO A 410 18.10 -12.21 36.70
C PRO A 410 18.46 -11.29 37.86
N ARG A 411 18.54 -9.95 37.69
CA ARG A 411 19.06 -9.03 38.74
C ARG A 411 18.03 -8.71 39.81
N ARG A 412 16.73 -8.58 39.46
CA ARG A 412 15.62 -8.23 40.36
C ARG A 412 15.87 -7.00 41.23
N ASP A 413 16.60 -6.00 40.71
CA ASP A 413 16.91 -4.75 41.39
C ASP A 413 15.74 -3.75 41.28
N TRP A 414 14.63 -4.03 41.96
CA TRP A 414 13.43 -3.20 41.96
C TRP A 414 13.65 -1.85 42.63
N ASP A 415 14.18 -1.84 43.86
CA ASP A 415 14.39 -0.62 44.64
C ASP A 415 15.46 0.28 44.03
N GLY A 416 16.58 -0.27 43.59
CA GLY A 416 17.61 0.50 42.87
C GLY A 416 17.09 1.10 41.58
N SER A 417 16.24 0.37 40.87
CA SER A 417 15.54 0.87 39.67
C SER A 417 14.62 2.05 40.02
N LEU A 418 13.76 1.90 41.04
CA LEU A 418 12.90 2.99 41.51
C LEU A 418 13.69 4.21 41.99
N HIS A 419 14.82 4.02 42.69
CA HIS A 419 15.67 5.12 43.11
C HIS A 419 16.27 5.89 41.93
N THR A 420 16.78 5.16 40.93
CA THR A 420 17.37 5.75 39.71
C THR A 420 16.33 6.54 38.93
N LEU A 421 15.14 5.96 38.71
CA LEU A 421 14.06 6.61 37.99
C LEU A 421 13.53 7.84 38.72
N ALA A 422 13.37 7.77 40.07
CA ALA A 422 12.94 8.90 40.88
C ALA A 422 13.93 10.06 40.81
N LYS A 423 15.24 9.74 40.85
CA LYS A 423 16.31 10.76 40.70
C LYS A 423 16.22 11.45 39.34
N LEU A 424 16.04 10.71 38.24
CA LEU A 424 15.88 11.26 36.89
C LEU A 424 14.63 12.15 36.80
N CYS A 425 13.50 11.70 37.37
CA CYS A 425 12.27 12.48 37.41
C CYS A 425 12.48 13.83 38.13
N ALA A 426 13.13 13.81 39.30
CA ALA A 426 13.36 15.00 40.08
C ALA A 426 14.38 15.96 39.41
N THR A 427 15.43 15.42 38.81
CA THR A 427 16.50 16.22 38.18
C THR A 427 15.97 16.96 36.94
N HIS A 428 15.14 16.32 36.14
CA HIS A 428 14.71 16.86 34.85
C HIS A 428 13.28 17.36 34.82
N GLY A 429 12.53 17.23 35.90
CA GLY A 429 11.14 17.67 35.96
C GLY A 429 10.20 16.83 35.06
N VAL A 430 10.40 15.52 35.03
CA VAL A 430 9.57 14.61 34.22
C VAL A 430 8.12 14.67 34.69
N ASN A 431 7.21 14.87 33.76
CA ASN A 431 5.77 14.93 34.01
C ASN A 431 4.95 13.91 33.18
N LEU A 432 5.64 13.12 32.35
CA LEU A 432 5.01 12.05 31.57
C LEU A 432 5.99 10.89 31.38
N ILE A 433 5.49 9.66 31.55
CA ILE A 433 6.26 8.44 31.33
C ILE A 433 5.66 7.68 30.14
N ALA A 434 6.45 7.44 29.12
CA ALA A 434 6.10 6.66 27.93
C ALA A 434 6.70 5.25 28.06
N ILE A 435 5.89 4.22 27.99
CA ILE A 435 6.29 2.82 28.14
C ILE A 435 6.05 2.10 26.81
N GLY A 436 7.09 1.49 26.24
CA GLY A 436 6.94 0.67 25.04
C GLY A 436 6.03 -0.54 25.29
N ASN A 437 5.22 -0.91 24.29
CA ASN A 437 4.29 -2.04 24.44
C ASN A 437 4.89 -3.40 24.06
N GLY A 438 6.22 -3.55 24.14
CA GLY A 438 6.94 -4.79 23.86
C GLY A 438 6.96 -5.80 25.00
N THR A 439 7.88 -6.76 24.93
CA THR A 439 8.08 -7.76 25.96
C THR A 439 8.43 -7.11 27.29
N ALA A 440 7.79 -7.49 28.40
CA ALA A 440 7.90 -6.89 29.74
C ALA A 440 7.26 -5.50 29.89
N SER A 441 6.35 -5.12 28.97
CA SER A 441 5.63 -3.85 29.06
C SER A 441 4.82 -3.74 30.35
N ARG A 442 4.16 -4.82 30.80
CA ARG A 442 3.33 -4.87 32.02
C ARG A 442 4.17 -4.71 33.26
N GLU A 443 5.25 -5.43 33.36
CA GLU A 443 6.17 -5.36 34.51
C GLU A 443 6.80 -3.96 34.61
N THR A 444 7.07 -3.35 33.42
CA THR A 444 7.57 -1.97 33.34
C THR A 444 6.49 -0.95 33.70
N ASP A 445 5.23 -1.22 33.34
CA ASP A 445 4.07 -0.39 33.72
C ASP A 445 3.85 -0.39 35.21
N LYS A 446 3.99 -1.57 35.87
CA LYS A 446 3.96 -1.69 37.34
C LYS A 446 5.10 -0.93 37.99
N LEU A 447 6.32 -1.04 37.44
CA LEU A 447 7.47 -0.25 37.92
C LEU A 447 7.18 1.25 37.86
N ALA A 448 6.60 1.73 36.76
CA ALA A 448 6.21 3.13 36.60
C ALA A 448 5.09 3.54 37.59
N ALA A 449 4.12 2.66 37.84
CA ALA A 449 3.07 2.90 38.84
C ALA A 449 3.64 3.06 40.26
N ASP A 450 4.55 2.15 40.67
CA ASP A 450 5.20 2.22 41.96
C ASP A 450 6.12 3.44 42.10
N LEU A 451 6.81 3.81 41.01
CA LEU A 451 7.59 5.05 40.92
C LEU A 451 6.70 6.28 41.19
N ILE A 452 5.57 6.38 40.52
CA ILE A 452 4.62 7.49 40.67
C ILE A 452 4.11 7.57 42.12
N LYS A 453 3.70 6.43 42.71
CA LYS A 453 3.29 6.35 44.12
C LYS A 453 4.38 6.84 45.06
N ARG A 454 5.64 6.42 44.83
CA ARG A 454 6.79 6.81 45.67
C ARG A 454 7.09 8.31 45.57
N ILE A 455 7.01 8.87 44.34
CA ILE A 455 7.20 10.31 44.13
C ILE A 455 6.09 11.12 44.80
N GLN A 456 4.84 10.69 44.70
CA GLN A 456 3.71 11.35 45.37
C GLN A 456 3.81 11.34 46.92
N GLN A 457 4.37 10.27 47.49
CA GLN A 457 4.68 10.21 48.91
C GLN A 457 5.78 11.17 49.36
N LEU A 458 6.81 11.34 48.53
CA LEU A 458 7.97 12.20 48.82
C LEU A 458 7.69 13.70 48.50
N ALA A 459 6.90 13.95 47.47
CA ALA A 459 6.56 15.28 46.98
C ALA A 459 5.05 15.35 46.64
N PRO A 460 4.19 15.51 47.66
CA PRO A 460 2.75 15.63 47.48
C PRO A 460 2.41 16.77 46.52
N GLY A 461 1.60 16.48 45.52
CA GLY A 461 1.21 17.45 44.46
C GLY A 461 1.97 17.35 43.14
N THR A 462 3.01 16.54 43.07
CA THR A 462 3.66 16.24 41.80
C THR A 462 2.76 15.33 40.94
N LEU A 463 2.36 15.82 39.77
CA LEU A 463 1.54 15.06 38.83
C LEU A 463 2.43 14.48 37.72
N ILE A 464 2.52 13.17 37.67
CA ILE A 464 3.17 12.41 36.60
C ILE A 464 2.16 11.42 36.03
N ASP A 465 1.90 11.52 34.73
CA ASP A 465 1.09 10.55 33.99
C ASP A 465 1.98 9.45 33.41
N LYS A 466 1.42 8.25 33.19
CA LYS A 466 2.08 7.18 32.45
C LYS A 466 1.21 6.71 31.29
N VAL A 467 1.83 6.36 30.18
CA VAL A 467 1.13 5.90 28.96
C VAL A 467 1.91 4.78 28.31
N VAL A 468 1.23 3.71 27.93
CA VAL A 468 1.80 2.67 27.07
C VAL A 468 1.72 3.13 25.62
N VAL A 469 2.85 3.07 24.91
CA VAL A 469 3.02 3.57 23.55
C VAL A 469 3.44 2.42 22.64
N SER A 470 2.87 2.35 21.43
CA SER A 470 3.33 1.39 20.44
C SER A 470 4.81 1.58 20.12
N GLU A 471 5.63 0.56 20.30
CA GLU A 471 7.04 0.56 19.92
C GLU A 471 7.27 0.09 18.47
N ALA A 472 6.22 -0.09 17.69
CA ALA A 472 6.28 -0.57 16.31
C ALA A 472 7.30 0.23 15.49
N GLY A 473 8.26 -0.47 14.87
CA GLY A 473 9.36 0.13 14.11
C GLY A 473 10.46 0.81 14.93
N ALA A 474 10.37 0.91 16.27
CA ALA A 474 11.41 1.56 17.09
C ALA A 474 12.77 0.85 16.99
N SER A 475 12.77 -0.48 16.91
CA SER A 475 13.98 -1.28 16.71
C SER A 475 14.63 -1.01 15.32
N VAL A 476 13.81 -0.81 14.29
CA VAL A 476 14.30 -0.47 12.94
C VAL A 476 14.90 0.93 12.93
N TYR A 477 14.21 1.89 13.55
CA TYR A 477 14.74 3.24 13.73
C TYR A 477 16.08 3.22 14.46
N SER A 478 16.16 2.57 15.63
CA SER A 478 17.37 2.58 16.46
C SER A 478 18.61 2.04 15.73
N ALA A 479 18.42 1.06 14.84
CA ALA A 479 19.50 0.48 14.02
C ALA A 479 19.76 1.25 12.72
N SER A 480 18.97 2.26 12.38
CA SER A 480 19.08 2.98 11.11
C SER A 480 20.31 3.91 11.07
N GLU A 481 20.80 4.17 9.86
CA GLU A 481 21.85 5.16 9.60
C GLU A 481 21.41 6.56 10.06
N PHE A 482 20.12 6.88 9.90
CA PHE A 482 19.56 8.15 10.35
C PHE A 482 19.69 8.32 11.87
N ALA A 483 19.26 7.32 12.66
CA ALA A 483 19.35 7.35 14.11
C ALA A 483 20.82 7.42 14.60
N SER A 484 21.74 6.76 13.88
CA SER A 484 23.17 6.84 14.17
C SER A 484 23.76 8.24 13.98
N LYS A 485 23.27 8.98 12.99
CA LYS A 485 23.65 10.37 12.75
C LYS A 485 22.95 11.35 13.70
N GLU A 486 21.69 11.08 14.04
CA GLU A 486 20.91 11.93 14.95
C GLU A 486 21.37 11.80 16.41
N LEU A 487 21.80 10.61 16.82
CA LEU A 487 22.19 10.25 18.19
C LEU A 487 23.53 9.48 18.19
N PRO A 488 24.63 10.11 17.75
CA PRO A 488 25.92 9.43 17.56
C PRO A 488 26.50 8.89 18.86
N ASP A 489 26.28 9.58 19.98
CA ASP A 489 26.83 9.24 21.28
C ASP A 489 26.01 8.20 22.05
N LEU A 490 24.85 7.77 21.51
CA LEU A 490 23.99 6.79 22.18
C LEU A 490 24.13 5.38 21.58
N ASP A 491 24.14 4.40 22.49
CA ASP A 491 24.02 2.99 22.13
C ASP A 491 22.70 2.72 21.41
N VAL A 492 22.74 1.77 20.46
CA VAL A 492 21.56 1.38 19.67
C VAL A 492 20.35 1.05 20.55
N SER A 493 20.57 0.40 21.69
CA SER A 493 19.51 0.02 22.62
C SER A 493 18.82 1.21 23.30
N LEU A 494 19.54 2.31 23.54
CA LEU A 494 19.02 3.53 24.15
C LEU A 494 18.25 4.41 23.17
N ARG A 495 18.59 4.35 21.87
CA ARG A 495 17.87 5.09 20.83
C ARG A 495 16.40 4.68 20.71
N GLY A 496 16.09 3.40 21.04
CA GLY A 496 14.71 2.91 21.13
C GLY A 496 13.89 3.67 22.18
N ALA A 497 14.43 3.81 23.40
CA ALA A 497 13.80 4.56 24.48
C ALA A 497 13.59 6.05 24.15
N VAL A 498 14.56 6.67 23.46
CA VAL A 498 14.41 8.05 22.95
C VAL A 498 13.25 8.15 21.95
N SER A 499 13.16 7.21 21.01
CA SER A 499 12.07 7.18 20.03
C SER A 499 10.72 6.99 20.69
N ILE A 500 10.59 6.10 21.69
CA ILE A 500 9.37 5.90 22.47
C ILE A 500 8.93 7.19 23.15
N ALA A 501 9.86 7.94 23.79
CA ALA A 501 9.55 9.21 24.42
C ALA A 501 9.09 10.28 23.41
N ARG A 502 9.83 10.47 22.32
CA ARG A 502 9.52 11.46 21.28
C ARG A 502 8.23 11.14 20.52
N ARG A 503 7.94 9.86 20.31
CA ARG A 503 6.71 9.40 19.66
C ARG A 503 5.48 9.81 20.46
N LEU A 504 5.57 9.83 21.78
CA LEU A 504 4.47 10.31 22.59
C LEU A 504 4.32 11.83 22.52
N GLN A 505 5.42 12.58 22.41
CA GLN A 505 5.38 14.03 22.21
C GLN A 505 4.72 14.41 20.89
N ASP A 506 5.16 13.79 19.79
CA ASP A 506 4.57 13.96 18.45
C ASP A 506 4.74 12.69 17.61
N PRO A 507 3.67 11.88 17.47
CA PRO A 507 3.69 10.65 16.70
C PRO A 507 4.12 10.85 15.25
N LEU A 508 3.58 11.88 14.57
CA LEU A 508 3.89 12.18 13.18
C LEU A 508 5.37 12.51 12.99
N ALA A 509 5.91 13.42 13.80
CA ALA A 509 7.29 13.87 13.68
C ALA A 509 8.32 12.74 13.89
N GLU A 510 7.97 11.75 14.70
CA GLU A 510 8.88 10.63 14.99
C GLU A 510 8.68 9.46 13.99
N LEU A 511 7.43 9.08 13.70
CA LEU A 511 7.14 7.93 12.82
C LEU A 511 7.60 8.15 11.37
N VAL A 512 7.63 9.38 10.88
CA VAL A 512 8.14 9.68 9.52
C VAL A 512 9.62 9.36 9.32
N LYS A 513 10.38 9.17 10.40
CA LYS A 513 11.79 8.76 10.37
C LYS A 513 11.97 7.26 10.08
N ILE A 514 10.90 6.49 10.15
CA ILE A 514 10.87 5.03 10.01
C ILE A 514 10.34 4.68 8.62
N ASP A 515 10.91 3.64 7.98
CA ASP A 515 10.27 3.07 6.78
C ASP A 515 8.85 2.61 7.15
N PRO A 516 7.80 3.15 6.52
CA PRO A 516 6.43 2.85 6.89
C PRO A 516 6.09 1.35 6.84
N LYS A 517 6.74 0.59 5.97
CA LYS A 517 6.58 -0.88 5.93
C LYS A 517 7.05 -1.57 7.22
N SER A 518 7.93 -0.94 7.97
CA SER A 518 8.47 -1.48 9.23
C SER A 518 7.61 -1.16 10.45
N ILE A 519 6.57 -0.33 10.32
CA ILE A 519 5.66 0.02 11.42
C ILE A 519 4.76 -1.16 11.82
N GLY A 520 4.47 -2.09 10.91
CA GLY A 520 3.90 -3.39 11.27
C GLY A 520 2.41 -3.39 11.65
N VAL A 521 1.63 -2.43 11.17
CA VAL A 521 0.18 -2.34 11.40
C VAL A 521 -0.66 -2.87 10.24
N GLY A 522 -0.03 -3.55 9.29
CA GLY A 522 -0.68 -4.19 8.14
C GLY A 522 -1.00 -5.65 8.39
N GLN A 523 -1.91 -6.17 7.56
CA GLN A 523 -2.22 -7.58 7.45
C GLN A 523 -1.48 -8.14 6.24
N TYR A 524 -0.84 -9.31 6.37
CA TYR A 524 -0.10 -9.95 5.26
C TYR A 524 0.89 -9.03 4.53
N GLN A 525 1.45 -8.04 5.21
CA GLN A 525 2.27 -6.98 4.61
C GLN A 525 3.49 -7.49 3.81
N HIS A 526 3.96 -8.71 4.09
CA HIS A 526 5.08 -9.34 3.37
C HIS A 526 4.62 -10.16 2.16
N ASP A 527 3.32 -10.41 2.01
CA ASP A 527 2.73 -11.22 0.95
C ASP A 527 2.08 -10.41 -0.17
N VAL A 528 1.98 -9.09 0.00
CA VAL A 528 1.42 -8.16 -0.98
C VAL A 528 2.51 -7.57 -1.89
N ASN A 529 2.10 -6.95 -3.00
CA ASN A 529 3.01 -6.24 -3.89
C ASN A 529 3.76 -5.14 -3.15
N GLN A 530 5.07 -5.29 -2.98
CA GLN A 530 5.92 -4.40 -2.20
C GLN A 530 6.10 -3.01 -2.83
N GLY A 531 6.03 -2.90 -4.15
CA GLY A 531 6.09 -1.63 -4.87
C GLY A 531 4.83 -0.80 -4.64
N GLU A 532 3.67 -1.43 -4.78
CA GLU A 532 2.37 -0.82 -4.54
C GLU A 532 2.20 -0.41 -3.07
N LEU A 533 2.58 -1.29 -2.14
CA LEU A 533 2.59 -1.00 -0.71
C LEU A 533 3.46 0.23 -0.40
N ALA A 534 4.70 0.28 -0.89
CA ALA A 534 5.60 1.40 -0.65
C ALA A 534 5.04 2.73 -1.19
N ARG A 535 4.46 2.70 -2.39
CA ARG A 535 3.84 3.86 -3.01
C ARG A 535 2.66 4.37 -2.19
N THR A 536 1.74 3.49 -1.84
CA THR A 536 0.52 3.85 -1.09
C THR A 536 0.86 4.38 0.31
N LEU A 537 1.77 3.72 1.05
CA LEU A 537 2.18 4.20 2.37
C LEU A 537 2.94 5.53 2.30
N GLY A 538 3.74 5.75 1.24
CA GLY A 538 4.40 7.02 0.98
C GLY A 538 3.41 8.16 0.77
N THR A 539 2.33 7.92 0.01
CA THR A 539 1.23 8.85 -0.21
C THR A 539 0.51 9.20 1.10
N VAL A 540 0.19 8.20 1.94
CA VAL A 540 -0.45 8.44 3.25
C VAL A 540 0.39 9.34 4.14
N ILE A 541 1.71 9.12 4.20
CA ILE A 541 2.60 9.98 4.98
C ILE A 541 2.58 11.42 4.44
N GLU A 542 2.68 11.58 3.13
CA GLU A 542 2.62 12.90 2.48
C GLU A 542 1.32 13.64 2.84
N ASP A 543 0.18 12.96 2.71
CA ASP A 543 -1.12 13.54 3.01
C ASP A 543 -1.25 13.90 4.50
N CYS A 544 -0.80 13.04 5.42
CA CYS A 544 -0.81 13.34 6.85
C CYS A 544 0.07 14.55 7.19
N VAL A 545 1.29 14.61 6.68
CA VAL A 545 2.24 15.72 6.95
C VAL A 545 1.68 17.04 6.43
N ASN A 546 1.13 17.05 5.21
CA ASN A 546 0.57 18.27 4.62
C ASN A 546 -0.76 18.70 5.24
N SER A 547 -1.56 17.76 5.78
CA SER A 547 -2.79 18.10 6.51
C SER A 547 -2.51 18.77 7.86
N VAL A 548 -1.50 18.30 8.59
CA VAL A 548 -1.07 18.86 9.89
C VAL A 548 -0.31 20.16 9.70
N GLY A 549 0.55 20.23 8.69
CA GLY A 549 1.53 21.30 8.48
C GLY A 549 2.76 21.12 9.38
N VAL A 550 3.86 21.72 8.99
CA VAL A 550 5.18 21.47 9.57
C VAL A 550 5.82 22.74 10.11
N ASP A 551 6.27 22.75 11.37
CA ASP A 551 7.04 23.86 11.93
C ASP A 551 8.45 23.87 11.33
N LEU A 552 8.77 24.95 10.60
CA LEU A 552 10.01 25.09 9.83
C LEU A 552 11.25 25.11 10.73
N ASN A 553 11.10 25.61 11.97
CA ASN A 553 12.21 25.80 12.88
C ASN A 553 12.54 24.57 13.74
N THR A 554 11.61 23.62 13.87
CA THR A 554 11.81 22.43 14.72
C THR A 554 11.84 21.13 13.92
N ALA A 555 11.34 21.13 12.69
CA ALA A 555 11.20 19.92 11.88
C ALA A 555 12.53 19.29 11.50
N SER A 556 12.57 17.97 11.49
CA SER A 556 13.67 17.16 10.98
C SER A 556 13.68 17.11 9.45
N ALA A 557 14.82 16.81 8.83
CA ALA A 557 14.91 16.64 7.38
C ALA A 557 13.97 15.55 6.83
N PRO A 558 13.77 14.36 7.46
CA PRO A 558 12.76 13.40 7.05
C PRO A 558 11.34 13.96 7.05
N LEU A 559 10.96 14.75 8.06
CA LEU A 559 9.64 15.37 8.12
C LEU A 559 9.46 16.41 7.00
N LEU A 560 10.45 17.29 6.81
CA LEU A 560 10.46 18.30 5.76
C LEU A 560 10.36 17.68 4.35
N SER A 561 11.02 16.54 4.13
CA SER A 561 11.00 15.85 2.82
C SER A 561 9.62 15.28 2.43
N ARG A 562 8.65 15.26 3.34
CA ARG A 562 7.27 14.86 3.10
C ARG A 562 6.34 16.06 2.84
N VAL A 563 6.86 17.26 2.97
CA VAL A 563 6.11 18.48 2.61
C VAL A 563 6.03 18.59 1.08
N SER A 564 4.85 18.94 0.59
CA SER A 564 4.57 19.15 -0.82
C SER A 564 5.68 19.96 -1.53
N GLY A 565 6.21 19.40 -2.63
CA GLY A 565 7.25 20.02 -3.44
C GLY A 565 8.67 19.99 -2.87
N LEU A 566 8.91 19.50 -1.63
CA LEU A 566 10.24 19.39 -1.05
C LEU A 566 10.88 18.03 -1.33
N SER A 567 12.03 18.02 -1.97
CA SER A 567 12.86 16.82 -2.07
C SER A 567 13.72 16.63 -0.79
N GLY A 568 14.21 15.41 -0.57
CA GLY A 568 15.11 15.13 0.56
C GLY A 568 16.37 16.01 0.57
N THR A 569 16.91 16.36 -0.60
CA THR A 569 18.06 17.27 -0.74
C THR A 569 17.71 18.67 -0.30
N VAL A 570 16.55 19.19 -0.70
CA VAL A 570 16.08 20.53 -0.29
C VAL A 570 15.76 20.56 1.20
N ALA A 571 15.13 19.52 1.73
CA ALA A 571 14.87 19.36 3.17
C ALA A 571 16.17 19.42 4.00
N ALA A 572 17.22 18.72 3.57
CA ALA A 572 18.53 18.79 4.20
C ALA A 572 19.17 20.19 4.06
N SER A 573 18.95 20.90 2.94
CA SER A 573 19.43 22.28 2.77
C SER A 573 18.71 23.26 3.69
N ILE A 574 17.41 23.08 3.93
CA ILE A 574 16.64 23.89 4.90
C ILE A 574 17.24 23.74 6.31
N VAL A 575 17.51 22.51 6.74
CA VAL A 575 18.11 22.25 8.06
C VAL A 575 19.47 22.91 8.17
N ARG A 576 20.35 22.72 7.17
CA ARG A 576 21.68 23.37 7.16
C ARG A 576 21.61 24.90 7.19
N TRP A 577 20.67 25.48 6.43
CA TRP A 577 20.48 26.93 6.45
C TRP A 577 20.09 27.42 7.84
N ARG A 578 19.13 26.72 8.49
CA ARG A 578 18.69 27.02 9.85
C ARG A 578 19.84 26.92 10.87
N ASP A 579 20.68 25.89 10.75
CA ASP A 579 21.81 25.68 11.65
C ASP A 579 22.88 26.77 11.49
N ALA A 580 23.04 27.29 10.28
CA ALA A 580 24.03 28.32 9.97
C ALA A 580 23.55 29.76 10.27
N ASN A 581 22.25 30.06 10.03
CA ASN A 581 21.68 31.41 10.05
C ASN A 581 20.74 31.66 11.24
N GLY A 582 20.42 30.62 12.03
CA GLY A 582 19.41 30.67 13.07
C GLY A 582 17.99 30.39 12.55
N ALA A 583 17.00 30.59 13.42
CA ALA A 583 15.60 30.32 13.11
C ALA A 583 15.08 31.21 11.98
N PHE A 584 14.28 30.61 11.10
CA PHE A 584 13.52 31.37 10.10
C PHE A 584 12.56 32.33 10.78
N ARG A 585 12.57 33.60 10.32
CA ARG A 585 11.72 34.68 10.80
C ARG A 585 10.47 34.90 9.94
N ASN A 586 10.58 34.57 8.64
CA ASN A 586 9.48 34.65 7.69
C ASN A 586 9.66 33.63 6.56
N ARG A 587 8.55 33.28 5.89
CA ARG A 587 8.54 32.28 4.82
C ARG A 587 9.39 32.67 3.60
N LYS A 588 9.59 33.98 3.35
CA LYS A 588 10.35 34.46 2.20
C LYS A 588 11.83 34.05 2.28
N GLN A 589 12.37 33.86 3.47
CA GLN A 589 13.75 33.38 3.68
C GLN A 589 13.97 31.96 3.15
N LEU A 590 12.91 31.18 2.85
CA LEU A 590 13.04 29.91 2.16
C LEU A 590 13.68 30.07 0.78
N LEU A 591 13.51 31.22 0.11
CA LEU A 591 14.11 31.48 -1.19
C LEU A 591 15.65 31.67 -1.11
N ASP A 592 16.18 31.89 0.08
CA ASP A 592 17.63 31.97 0.33
C ASP A 592 18.25 30.58 0.52
N VAL A 593 17.43 29.52 0.58
CA VAL A 593 17.89 28.14 0.77
C VAL A 593 18.36 27.56 -0.57
N ALA A 594 19.58 27.02 -0.60
CA ALA A 594 20.15 26.41 -1.79
C ALA A 594 19.27 25.27 -2.33
N GLY A 595 18.89 25.36 -3.60
CA GLY A 595 18.06 24.38 -4.30
C GLY A 595 16.55 24.58 -4.16
N LEU A 596 16.11 25.60 -3.41
CA LEU A 596 14.69 25.93 -3.25
C LEU A 596 14.34 27.10 -4.17
N GLY A 597 13.83 26.76 -5.37
CA GLY A 597 13.41 27.75 -6.36
C GLY A 597 11.96 28.24 -6.17
N PRO A 598 11.51 29.21 -6.96
CA PRO A 598 10.15 29.79 -6.85
C PRO A 598 9.03 28.76 -6.94
N LYS A 599 9.15 27.75 -7.83
CA LYS A 599 8.14 26.70 -7.97
C LYS A 599 8.07 25.80 -6.73
N THR A 600 9.22 25.44 -6.17
CA THR A 600 9.30 24.67 -4.90
C THR A 600 8.73 25.48 -3.75
N PHE A 601 9.04 26.77 -3.68
CA PHE A 601 8.45 27.70 -2.71
C PHE A 601 6.92 27.73 -2.81
N GLU A 602 6.39 27.90 -4.02
CA GLU A 602 4.94 27.88 -4.26
C GLU A 602 4.30 26.60 -3.73
N GLN A 603 4.89 25.45 -4.00
CA GLN A 603 4.33 24.15 -3.57
C GLN A 603 4.40 23.93 -2.05
N ALA A 604 5.43 24.45 -1.38
CA ALA A 604 5.74 24.10 0.01
C ALA A 604 5.28 25.17 1.03
N ALA A 605 5.34 26.45 0.67
CA ALA A 605 5.26 27.56 1.63
C ALA A 605 4.00 27.55 2.51
N GLY A 606 2.85 27.17 1.96
CA GLY A 606 1.59 27.12 2.69
C GLY A 606 1.53 26.02 3.77
N PHE A 607 2.33 24.97 3.62
CA PHE A 607 2.40 23.84 4.56
C PHE A 607 3.48 24.02 5.63
N LEU A 608 4.40 24.97 5.43
CA LEU A 608 5.47 25.31 6.38
C LEU A 608 5.02 26.45 7.29
N ARG A 609 5.14 26.27 8.57
CA ARG A 609 4.70 27.19 9.60
C ARG A 609 5.89 27.76 10.37
N ILE A 610 5.79 29.04 10.77
CA ILE A 610 6.80 29.72 11.61
C ILE A 610 6.10 30.29 12.83
N ARG A 611 6.47 29.81 14.01
CA ARG A 611 5.95 30.32 15.28
C ARG A 611 6.84 31.44 15.77
N GLY A 612 6.25 32.57 16.14
CA GLY A 612 6.99 33.74 16.64
C GLY A 612 7.83 34.44 15.57
N GLY A 613 7.44 34.30 14.29
CA GLY A 613 8.06 35.02 13.18
C GLY A 613 7.63 36.49 13.05
N ASP A 614 8.18 37.17 12.04
CA ASP A 614 7.90 38.59 11.79
C ASP A 614 6.48 38.82 11.23
N ASN A 615 5.94 37.84 10.48
CA ASN A 615 4.60 37.90 9.91
C ASN A 615 3.65 36.95 10.68
N PRO A 616 2.61 37.48 11.36
CA PRO A 616 1.65 36.62 12.06
C PRO A 616 0.96 35.59 11.17
N LEU A 617 0.81 35.82 9.85
CA LEU A 617 0.22 34.85 8.92
C LEU A 617 1.09 33.59 8.71
N ASP A 618 2.38 33.65 9.00
CA ASP A 618 3.30 32.54 8.78
C ASP A 618 3.08 31.37 9.77
N ILE A 619 2.29 31.55 10.84
CA ILE A 619 1.85 30.44 11.72
C ILE A 619 0.65 29.69 11.14
N THR A 620 -0.07 30.29 10.18
CA THR A 620 -1.31 29.77 9.62
C THR A 620 -1.08 28.89 8.38
N GLY A 621 -2.11 28.17 7.91
CA GLY A 621 -2.12 27.51 6.62
C GLY A 621 -2.44 28.44 5.44
N VAL A 622 -2.56 29.74 5.65
CA VAL A 622 -2.78 30.73 4.56
C VAL A 622 -1.55 30.77 3.65
N HIS A 623 -1.77 30.59 2.34
CA HIS A 623 -0.68 30.60 1.39
C HIS A 623 -0.14 32.01 1.16
N PRO A 624 1.20 32.23 1.03
CA PRO A 624 1.75 33.56 0.82
C PRO A 624 1.20 34.31 -0.40
N GLU A 625 0.79 33.64 -1.46
CA GLU A 625 0.14 34.23 -2.63
C GLU A 625 -1.14 34.99 -2.28
N THR A 626 -1.82 34.58 -1.21
CA THR A 626 -3.11 35.13 -0.79
C THR A 626 -3.01 36.20 0.30
N TYR A 627 -1.78 36.56 0.75
CA TYR A 627 -1.58 37.63 1.75
C TYR A 627 -2.19 38.95 1.31
N PRO A 628 -2.13 39.37 0.02
CA PRO A 628 -2.81 40.58 -0.41
C PRO A 628 -4.34 40.55 -0.23
N VAL A 629 -4.96 39.35 -0.24
CA VAL A 629 -6.40 39.20 0.05
C VAL A 629 -6.67 39.45 1.52
N VAL A 630 -5.80 38.94 2.41
CA VAL A 630 -5.90 39.18 3.85
C VAL A 630 -5.68 40.66 4.16
N GLU A 631 -4.72 41.34 3.49
CA GLU A 631 -4.49 42.78 3.65
C GLU A 631 -5.74 43.61 3.29
N LYS A 632 -6.49 43.24 2.24
CA LYS A 632 -7.77 43.84 1.90
C LYS A 632 -8.81 43.62 2.99
N MET A 633 -8.86 42.45 3.61
CA MET A 633 -9.76 42.16 4.75
C MET A 633 -9.39 43.02 5.95
N ILE A 634 -8.10 43.17 6.25
CA ILE A 634 -7.56 44.03 7.30
C ILE A 634 -7.97 45.48 7.06
N ALA A 635 -7.73 45.99 5.85
CA ALA A 635 -8.14 47.36 5.49
C ALA A 635 -9.67 47.60 5.66
N GLY A 636 -10.47 46.60 5.34
CA GLY A 636 -11.92 46.64 5.50
C GLY A 636 -12.41 46.63 6.96
N THR A 637 -11.61 46.04 7.86
CA THR A 637 -11.97 45.94 9.30
C THR A 637 -11.28 46.99 10.16
N GLY A 638 -10.27 47.66 9.65
CA GLY A 638 -9.47 48.63 10.38
C GLY A 638 -8.65 48.07 11.55
N ARG A 639 -8.44 46.76 11.63
CA ARG A 639 -7.73 46.06 12.70
C ARG A 639 -6.49 45.35 12.17
N PRO A 640 -5.36 45.33 12.88
CA PRO A 640 -4.18 44.59 12.47
C PRO A 640 -4.47 43.09 12.47
N VAL A 641 -3.75 42.34 11.63
CA VAL A 641 -3.97 40.89 11.43
C VAL A 641 -3.84 40.09 12.72
N ALA A 642 -2.93 40.48 13.60
CA ALA A 642 -2.72 39.81 14.89
C ALA A 642 -3.96 39.89 15.82
N GLU A 643 -4.76 40.95 15.69
CA GLU A 643 -6.01 41.13 16.44
C GLU A 643 -7.22 40.46 15.77
N LEU A 644 -7.15 40.25 14.47
CA LEU A 644 -8.21 39.54 13.71
C LEU A 644 -8.13 38.02 13.90
N MET A 645 -6.93 37.50 14.06
CA MET A 645 -6.72 36.07 14.25
C MET A 645 -7.37 35.58 15.55
N GLY A 646 -8.19 34.52 15.43
CA GLY A 646 -8.95 33.96 16.53
C GLY A 646 -10.27 34.68 16.85
N ARG A 647 -10.58 35.80 16.19
CA ARG A 647 -11.82 36.59 16.42
C ARG A 647 -12.96 36.10 15.51
N SER A 648 -13.56 34.97 15.91
CA SER A 648 -14.72 34.39 15.21
C SER A 648 -15.89 35.35 15.06
N ASP A 649 -16.08 36.27 16.03
CA ASP A 649 -17.12 37.29 16.03
C ASP A 649 -16.99 38.27 14.86
N VAL A 650 -15.78 38.68 14.52
CA VAL A 650 -15.48 39.57 13.39
C VAL A 650 -15.39 38.80 12.08
N LEU A 651 -14.64 37.70 12.08
CA LEU A 651 -14.35 36.94 10.86
C LEU A 651 -15.61 36.35 10.20
N LYS A 652 -16.61 35.93 10.98
CA LYS A 652 -17.91 35.42 10.47
C LYS A 652 -18.78 36.48 9.83
N THR A 653 -18.51 37.76 10.07
CA THR A 653 -19.26 38.85 9.41
C THR A 653 -18.70 39.17 8.00
N LEU A 654 -17.49 38.70 7.70
CA LEU A 654 -16.88 38.91 6.40
C LEU A 654 -17.57 38.05 5.33
N LYS A 655 -17.99 38.70 4.25
CA LYS A 655 -18.58 38.02 3.09
C LYS A 655 -17.47 37.66 2.11
N PRO A 656 -17.23 36.39 1.83
CA PRO A 656 -16.12 35.93 0.96
C PRO A 656 -16.14 36.60 -0.41
N GLU A 657 -17.30 36.82 -0.98
CA GLU A 657 -17.51 37.38 -2.32
C GLU A 657 -16.93 38.79 -2.47
N LEU A 658 -16.87 39.58 -1.39
CA LEU A 658 -16.33 40.94 -1.40
C LEU A 658 -14.81 41.00 -1.53
N TYR A 659 -14.11 39.91 -1.19
CA TYR A 659 -12.65 39.82 -1.20
C TYR A 659 -12.14 38.90 -2.31
N ALA A 660 -13.05 38.26 -3.03
CA ALA A 660 -12.70 37.40 -4.16
C ALA A 660 -12.05 38.21 -5.30
N THR A 661 -11.13 37.56 -6.00
CA THR A 661 -10.44 38.10 -7.18
C THR A 661 -10.52 37.07 -8.31
N GLU A 662 -10.15 37.44 -9.53
CA GLU A 662 -10.08 36.49 -10.66
C GLU A 662 -9.18 35.29 -10.37
N LYS A 663 -8.08 35.49 -9.60
CA LYS A 663 -7.13 34.44 -9.22
C LYS A 663 -7.59 33.64 -8.00
N PHE A 664 -8.26 34.26 -7.05
CA PHE A 664 -8.67 33.66 -5.77
C PHE A 664 -10.17 33.92 -5.56
N GLY A 665 -10.97 32.91 -5.84
CA GLY A 665 -12.43 33.01 -5.74
C GLY A 665 -12.95 32.88 -4.30
N ALA A 666 -14.27 32.78 -4.18
CA ALA A 666 -14.96 32.74 -2.89
C ALA A 666 -14.62 31.51 -2.05
N ILE A 667 -14.28 30.36 -2.66
CA ILE A 667 -13.88 29.14 -1.96
C ILE A 667 -12.56 29.39 -1.22
N THR A 668 -11.56 29.92 -1.91
CA THR A 668 -10.26 30.27 -1.33
C THR A 668 -10.39 31.30 -0.22
N VAL A 669 -11.21 32.34 -0.41
CA VAL A 669 -11.46 33.36 0.63
C VAL A 669 -12.13 32.77 1.86
N LYS A 670 -13.08 31.86 1.68
CA LYS A 670 -13.72 31.13 2.79
C LYS A 670 -12.74 30.29 3.58
N ASP A 671 -11.82 29.59 2.89
CA ASP A 671 -10.76 28.81 3.53
C ASP A 671 -9.80 29.71 4.32
N ILE A 672 -9.44 30.90 3.78
CA ILE A 672 -8.63 31.89 4.49
C ILE A 672 -9.34 32.36 5.77
N ILE A 673 -10.61 32.68 5.71
CA ILE A 673 -11.39 33.12 6.87
C ILE A 673 -11.40 32.02 7.94
N ALA A 674 -11.66 30.76 7.55
CA ALA A 674 -11.66 29.62 8.46
C ALA A 674 -10.29 29.38 9.11
N GLU A 675 -9.20 29.59 8.37
CA GLU A 675 -7.82 29.46 8.89
C GLU A 675 -7.46 30.63 9.85
N LEU A 676 -7.94 31.85 9.57
CA LEU A 676 -7.76 33.00 10.47
C LEU A 676 -8.59 32.85 11.74
N GLU A 677 -9.75 32.19 11.68
CA GLU A 677 -10.60 31.91 12.84
C GLU A 677 -9.92 30.98 13.85
N LYS A 678 -9.13 30.02 13.37
CA LYS A 678 -8.39 29.05 14.19
C LYS A 678 -6.97 28.93 13.69
N PRO A 679 -6.12 29.95 13.90
CA PRO A 679 -4.80 30.03 13.30
C PRO A 679 -3.90 28.91 13.80
N GLY A 680 -3.26 28.21 12.86
CA GLY A 680 -2.31 27.16 13.17
C GLY A 680 -2.90 25.98 13.97
N ARG A 681 -4.19 25.72 13.87
CA ARG A 681 -4.86 24.60 14.54
C ARG A 681 -4.24 23.28 14.07
N ASP A 682 -3.90 22.42 15.05
CA ASP A 682 -3.60 21.03 14.80
C ASP A 682 -4.92 20.27 14.55
N PRO A 683 -5.09 19.56 13.43
CA PRO A 683 -6.30 18.78 13.15
C PRO A 683 -6.43 17.52 14.00
N ARG A 684 -5.34 17.12 14.67
CA ARG A 684 -5.29 15.90 15.51
C ARG A 684 -6.15 16.07 16.78
N PRO A 685 -6.67 14.96 17.36
CA PRO A 685 -7.47 15.02 18.58
C PRO A 685 -6.64 15.47 19.80
N ASP A 686 -7.34 15.84 20.87
CA ASP A 686 -6.69 16.16 22.15
C ASP A 686 -6.14 14.89 22.81
N PHE A 687 -4.96 15.02 23.42
CA PHE A 687 -4.28 13.93 24.12
C PHE A 687 -5.06 13.48 25.36
N LYS A 688 -5.30 12.16 25.44
CA LYS A 688 -5.95 11.48 26.59
C LYS A 688 -5.12 10.28 27.01
N VAL A 689 -5.19 9.91 28.27
CA VAL A 689 -4.46 8.77 28.85
C VAL A 689 -5.42 7.63 29.12
N ALA A 690 -5.11 6.40 28.61
CA ALA A 690 -5.83 5.18 28.95
C ALA A 690 -5.44 4.70 30.36
N ARG A 691 -6.39 4.18 31.10
CA ARG A 691 -6.14 3.57 32.41
C ARG A 691 -6.39 2.06 32.32
N PHE A 692 -5.30 1.28 32.38
CA PHE A 692 -5.41 -0.18 32.47
C PHE A 692 -5.77 -0.60 33.89
N ASN A 693 -6.54 -1.67 34.02
CA ASN A 693 -6.92 -2.21 35.33
C ASN A 693 -5.74 -2.90 36.00
N ASP A 694 -5.50 -2.56 37.27
CA ASP A 694 -4.51 -3.25 38.12
C ASP A 694 -4.93 -4.72 38.34
N GLY A 695 -3.98 -5.66 38.20
CA GLY A 695 -4.19 -7.09 38.51
C GLY A 695 -4.50 -8.00 37.32
N VAL A 696 -4.49 -7.51 36.08
CA VAL A 696 -4.61 -8.30 34.84
C VAL A 696 -3.29 -8.23 34.10
N GLU A 697 -2.44 -9.25 34.20
CA GLU A 697 -1.06 -9.24 33.66
C GLU A 697 -0.87 -10.27 32.52
N ASP A 698 -1.62 -11.38 32.51
CA ASP A 698 -1.50 -12.46 31.51
C ASP A 698 -2.90 -12.84 30.99
N ILE A 699 -2.95 -13.49 29.85
CA ILE A 699 -4.19 -14.03 29.27
C ILE A 699 -4.95 -14.97 30.26
N LYS A 700 -4.24 -15.58 31.20
CA LYS A 700 -4.81 -16.45 32.26
C LYS A 700 -5.59 -15.66 33.30
N ASP A 701 -5.30 -14.39 33.46
CA ASP A 701 -5.96 -13.53 34.46
C ASP A 701 -7.30 -13.02 33.94
N LEU A 702 -7.54 -13.19 32.61
CA LEU A 702 -8.79 -12.81 31.97
C LEU A 702 -9.88 -13.85 32.29
N SER A 703 -11.04 -13.35 32.72
CA SER A 703 -12.24 -14.16 32.93
C SER A 703 -13.39 -13.64 32.07
N GLU A 704 -14.26 -14.55 31.65
CA GLU A 704 -15.50 -14.20 30.92
C GLU A 704 -16.32 -13.19 31.75
N GLY A 705 -16.77 -12.13 31.10
CA GLY A 705 -17.56 -11.06 31.70
C GLY A 705 -16.76 -9.88 32.27
N MET A 706 -15.43 -9.98 32.38
CA MET A 706 -14.58 -8.85 32.82
C MET A 706 -14.75 -7.66 31.85
N VAL A 707 -14.89 -6.47 32.42
CA VAL A 707 -14.90 -5.20 31.67
C VAL A 707 -13.58 -4.49 31.88
N LEU A 708 -12.89 -4.20 30.76
CA LEU A 708 -11.55 -3.64 30.75
C LEU A 708 -11.51 -2.44 29.80
N GLU A 709 -10.61 -1.50 30.05
CA GLU A 709 -10.18 -0.52 29.06
C GLU A 709 -9.02 -1.08 28.26
N GLY A 710 -9.03 -0.87 26.95
CA GLY A 710 -7.94 -1.26 26.06
C GLY A 710 -7.73 -0.23 24.97
N THR A 711 -6.57 -0.32 24.32
CA THR A 711 -6.24 0.54 23.18
C THR A 711 -6.42 -0.25 21.89
N VAL A 712 -7.09 0.34 20.89
CA VAL A 712 -7.20 -0.26 19.56
C VAL A 712 -5.82 -0.29 18.93
N SER A 713 -5.26 -1.49 18.76
CA SER A 713 -3.93 -1.69 18.16
C SER A 713 -3.99 -1.76 16.63
N ASN A 714 -5.07 -2.32 16.09
CA ASN A 714 -5.26 -2.50 14.65
C ASN A 714 -6.74 -2.65 14.32
N VAL A 715 -7.17 -2.15 13.16
CA VAL A 715 -8.54 -2.27 12.67
C VAL A 715 -8.55 -2.95 11.31
N ALA A 716 -9.39 -3.97 11.19
CA ALA A 716 -9.66 -4.69 9.95
C ALA A 716 -11.15 -4.57 9.61
N GLN A 717 -11.53 -4.87 8.38
CA GLN A 717 -12.94 -4.84 7.97
C GLN A 717 -13.84 -5.71 8.87
N PHE A 718 -13.35 -6.87 9.27
CA PHE A 718 -14.11 -7.84 10.08
C PHE A 718 -14.08 -7.58 11.58
N GLY A 719 -13.28 -6.64 12.09
CA GLY A 719 -13.22 -6.30 13.51
C GLY A 719 -12.02 -5.49 13.91
N ALA A 720 -11.94 -5.17 15.20
CA ALA A 720 -10.85 -4.41 15.81
C ALA A 720 -10.05 -5.26 16.79
N PHE A 721 -8.73 -5.11 16.74
CA PHE A 721 -7.80 -5.72 17.72
C PHE A 721 -7.56 -4.74 18.84
N ILE A 722 -7.71 -5.20 20.07
CA ILE A 722 -7.62 -4.38 21.28
C ILE A 722 -6.47 -4.89 22.13
N ASP A 723 -5.50 -4.02 22.36
CA ASP A 723 -4.45 -4.25 23.34
C ASP A 723 -5.03 -4.03 24.76
N LEU A 724 -5.18 -5.12 25.49
CA LEU A 724 -5.59 -5.13 26.89
C LEU A 724 -4.36 -5.15 27.81
N GLY A 725 -3.18 -5.15 27.24
CA GLY A 725 -1.92 -5.27 27.91
C GLY A 725 -1.55 -6.69 28.38
N VAL A 726 -2.16 -7.74 27.91
CA VAL A 726 -1.93 -9.15 28.28
C VAL A 726 -1.11 -9.92 27.23
N HIS A 727 -0.09 -9.33 26.63
CA HIS A 727 0.80 -9.92 25.62
C HIS A 727 0.11 -10.48 24.37
N GLN A 728 -1.22 -10.40 24.28
CA GLN A 728 -2.02 -10.86 23.17
C GLN A 728 -3.20 -9.92 22.98
N ASP A 729 -3.37 -9.41 21.77
CA ASP A 729 -4.52 -8.57 21.44
C ASP A 729 -5.81 -9.40 21.44
N GLY A 730 -6.86 -8.85 22.03
CA GLY A 730 -8.20 -9.38 21.91
C GLY A 730 -8.90 -8.90 20.65
N LEU A 731 -9.79 -9.69 20.07
CA LEU A 731 -10.58 -9.34 18.91
C LEU A 731 -12.01 -8.98 19.28
N VAL A 732 -12.43 -7.78 18.88
CA VAL A 732 -13.85 -7.39 18.80
C VAL A 732 -14.30 -7.59 17.36
N HIS A 733 -15.10 -8.62 17.10
CA HIS A 733 -15.67 -8.84 15.77
C HIS A 733 -16.61 -7.68 15.40
N VAL A 734 -16.73 -7.36 14.09
CA VAL A 734 -17.56 -6.24 13.60
C VAL A 734 -18.99 -6.27 14.14
N SER A 735 -19.58 -7.46 14.31
CA SER A 735 -20.91 -7.65 14.92
C SER A 735 -20.96 -7.33 16.41
N GLN A 736 -19.84 -7.18 17.09
CA GLN A 736 -19.69 -6.93 18.54
C GLN A 736 -19.25 -5.49 18.86
N LEU A 737 -19.01 -4.66 17.85
CA LEU A 737 -18.57 -3.27 18.03
C LEU A 737 -19.71 -2.34 18.44
N SER A 738 -20.90 -2.50 17.87
CA SER A 738 -22.04 -1.61 18.09
C SER A 738 -23.36 -2.38 18.10
N ASN A 739 -24.37 -1.81 18.74
CA ASN A 739 -25.74 -2.32 18.66
C ASN A 739 -26.43 -2.05 17.32
N LYS A 740 -25.87 -1.13 16.52
CA LYS A 740 -26.28 -0.91 15.13
C LYS A 740 -25.50 -1.83 14.19
N PHE A 741 -26.10 -2.13 13.04
CA PHE A 741 -25.40 -2.88 12.00
C PHE A 741 -24.23 -2.07 11.47
N VAL A 742 -23.05 -2.67 11.45
CA VAL A 742 -21.77 -2.07 11.01
C VAL A 742 -21.19 -2.96 9.94
N ASN A 743 -20.87 -2.39 8.79
CA ASN A 743 -20.24 -3.13 7.68
C ASN A 743 -18.71 -3.20 7.84
N ASP A 744 -18.12 -2.15 8.38
CA ASP A 744 -16.68 -2.02 8.55
C ASP A 744 -16.38 -1.50 9.97
N ALA A 745 -15.48 -2.17 10.66
CA ALA A 745 -15.10 -1.81 12.03
C ALA A 745 -14.61 -0.36 12.16
N ARG A 746 -14.06 0.21 11.10
CA ARG A 746 -13.56 1.59 11.02
C ARG A 746 -14.65 2.67 11.09
N GLU A 747 -15.91 2.29 10.88
CA GLU A 747 -17.04 3.20 11.10
C GLU A 747 -17.24 3.51 12.59
N VAL A 748 -16.70 2.67 13.48
CA VAL A 748 -16.93 2.74 14.93
C VAL A 748 -15.66 3.09 15.70
N VAL A 749 -14.52 2.52 15.32
CA VAL A 749 -13.24 2.67 16.04
C VAL A 749 -12.07 2.91 15.08
N LYS A 750 -11.04 3.57 15.59
CA LYS A 750 -9.78 3.85 14.89
C LYS A 750 -8.60 3.32 15.69
N THR A 751 -7.48 3.05 15.03
CA THR A 751 -6.24 2.67 15.69
C THR A 751 -5.78 3.77 16.64
N GLY A 752 -5.48 3.40 17.88
CA GLY A 752 -5.13 4.33 18.95
C GLY A 752 -6.30 4.78 19.83
N ASP A 753 -7.56 4.47 19.48
CA ASP A 753 -8.71 4.76 20.31
C ASP A 753 -8.67 3.96 21.63
N ILE A 754 -9.08 4.60 22.70
CA ILE A 754 -9.28 3.96 24.02
C ILE A 754 -10.74 3.54 24.11
N VAL A 755 -10.96 2.23 24.27
CA VAL A 755 -12.30 1.63 24.28
C VAL A 755 -12.53 0.77 25.50
N LYS A 756 -13.78 0.70 25.97
CA LYS A 756 -14.21 -0.24 26.99
C LYS A 756 -14.74 -1.49 26.32
N VAL A 757 -14.21 -2.64 26.75
CA VAL A 757 -14.58 -3.94 26.21
C VAL A 757 -14.89 -4.92 27.34
N ARG A 758 -15.79 -5.88 27.03
CA ARG A 758 -16.07 -7.02 27.91
C ARG A 758 -15.50 -8.27 27.27
N VAL A 759 -14.86 -9.11 28.07
CA VAL A 759 -14.34 -10.42 27.67
C VAL A 759 -15.52 -11.38 27.46
N LEU A 760 -15.63 -11.94 26.24
CA LEU A 760 -16.62 -12.96 25.90
C LEU A 760 -16.09 -14.36 26.09
N GLU A 761 -14.86 -14.62 25.66
CA GLU A 761 -14.23 -15.94 25.68
C GLU A 761 -12.72 -15.80 25.69
N VAL A 762 -12.05 -16.70 26.40
CA VAL A 762 -10.59 -16.81 26.43
C VAL A 762 -10.19 -18.24 26.07
N ASP A 763 -9.60 -18.43 24.91
CA ASP A 763 -9.03 -19.71 24.45
C ASP A 763 -7.51 -19.71 24.72
N LEU A 764 -7.12 -20.30 25.84
CA LEU A 764 -5.72 -20.38 26.24
C LEU A 764 -4.88 -21.27 25.31
N ALA A 765 -5.48 -22.31 24.72
CA ALA A 765 -4.77 -23.23 23.83
C ALA A 765 -4.41 -22.55 22.49
N ARG A 766 -5.33 -21.75 21.97
CA ARG A 766 -5.13 -21.00 20.72
C ARG A 766 -4.61 -19.58 20.94
N LYS A 767 -4.46 -19.15 22.19
CA LYS A 767 -4.12 -17.77 22.60
C LYS A 767 -5.05 -16.74 21.94
N ARG A 768 -6.36 -16.98 22.03
CA ARG A 768 -7.37 -16.09 21.47
C ARG A 768 -8.23 -15.49 22.56
N ILE A 769 -8.53 -14.19 22.43
CA ILE A 769 -9.40 -13.44 23.33
C ILE A 769 -10.51 -12.84 22.46
N SER A 770 -11.76 -13.25 22.73
CA SER A 770 -12.94 -12.68 22.07
C SER A 770 -13.55 -11.61 22.95
N LEU A 771 -13.80 -10.45 22.38
CA LEU A 771 -14.26 -9.27 23.11
C LEU A 771 -15.56 -8.69 22.51
N THR A 772 -16.28 -7.89 23.30
CA THR A 772 -17.41 -7.09 22.85
C THR A 772 -17.37 -5.68 23.41
N MET A 773 -17.76 -4.71 22.61
CA MET A 773 -18.02 -3.33 23.06
C MET A 773 -19.48 -3.13 23.48
N LYS A 774 -20.35 -4.13 23.35
CA LYS A 774 -21.75 -4.10 23.79
C LYS A 774 -21.83 -4.42 25.29
N LEU A 775 -21.59 -3.41 26.11
CA LEU A 775 -21.48 -3.61 27.56
C LEU A 775 -22.84 -3.95 28.22
N ASP A 776 -23.95 -3.50 27.60
CA ASP A 776 -25.29 -3.66 28.15
C ASP A 776 -26.01 -4.94 27.67
N ALA A 777 -25.42 -5.70 26.76
CA ALA A 777 -26.02 -6.95 26.27
C ALA A 777 -25.83 -8.06 27.32
N PRO A 778 -26.90 -8.82 27.69
CA PRO A 778 -26.74 -9.99 28.54
C PRO A 778 -25.85 -11.03 27.84
N ALA A 779 -25.01 -11.71 28.61
CA ALA A 779 -24.18 -12.78 28.09
C ALA A 779 -25.06 -13.83 27.39
N GLN A 780 -24.87 -14.02 26.08
CA GLN A 780 -25.63 -15.02 25.34
C GLN A 780 -25.21 -16.42 25.80
N PRO A 781 -26.17 -17.33 26.12
CA PRO A 781 -25.84 -18.69 26.45
C PRO A 781 -25.21 -19.41 25.25
N LYS A 782 -24.22 -20.27 25.52
CA LYS A 782 -23.56 -21.15 24.55
C LYS A 782 -24.62 -21.95 23.76
N GLY A 783 -24.88 -21.57 22.50
CA GLY A 783 -25.80 -22.29 21.63
C GLY A 783 -25.87 -21.73 20.23
N ALA A 784 -25.27 -22.45 19.27
CA ALA A 784 -25.53 -22.40 17.84
C ALA A 784 -25.33 -21.05 17.08
N GLY A 785 -24.11 -20.58 17.06
CA GLY A 785 -23.61 -19.77 15.97
C GLY A 785 -22.44 -20.50 15.34
N LYS A 786 -22.47 -20.77 14.02
CA LYS A 786 -21.28 -21.21 13.30
C LYS A 786 -20.17 -20.24 13.67
N ALA A 787 -19.12 -20.75 14.29
CA ALA A 787 -17.95 -19.96 14.66
C ALA A 787 -17.47 -19.21 13.41
N ALA A 788 -17.56 -17.86 13.43
CA ALA A 788 -16.87 -17.08 12.44
C ALA A 788 -15.38 -17.39 12.61
N ASP A 789 -14.80 -17.92 11.57
CA ASP A 789 -13.43 -18.41 11.55
C ASP A 789 -12.46 -17.23 11.73
N ASN A 790 -11.98 -17.05 12.95
CA ASN A 790 -11.05 -16.00 13.35
C ASN A 790 -9.59 -16.48 13.30
N SER A 791 -9.21 -17.21 12.24
CA SER A 791 -7.86 -17.77 12.09
C SER A 791 -6.74 -16.73 11.86
N PHE A 792 -7.04 -15.43 12.00
CA PHE A 792 -6.03 -14.39 11.80
C PHE A 792 -5.22 -14.15 13.08
N LYS A 793 -3.95 -14.58 13.09
CA LYS A 793 -2.96 -13.97 13.98
C LYS A 793 -2.65 -12.58 13.41
N ALA A 794 -2.88 -11.52 14.17
CA ALA A 794 -2.20 -10.26 13.95
C ALA A 794 -0.72 -10.56 13.69
N ALA A 795 -0.11 -9.92 12.70
CA ALA A 795 1.31 -10.10 12.38
C ALA A 795 2.07 -10.04 13.71
N GLY A 796 2.57 -11.19 14.14
CA GLY A 796 3.14 -11.31 15.47
C GLY A 796 4.17 -10.21 15.66
N ARG A 797 4.06 -9.46 16.72
CA ARG A 797 5.12 -8.55 17.21
C ARG A 797 6.42 -9.29 16.97
N GLY A 798 7.29 -8.71 16.10
CA GLY A 798 8.41 -9.39 15.48
C GLY A 798 9.08 -10.38 16.42
N GLU A 799 9.01 -11.65 16.09
CA GLU A 799 9.84 -12.63 16.77
C GLU A 799 11.28 -12.15 16.63
N ARG A 800 11.80 -11.57 17.69
CA ARG A 800 13.23 -11.30 17.81
C ARG A 800 13.89 -12.65 17.65
N PHE A 801 14.68 -12.83 16.63
CA PHE A 801 15.59 -13.96 16.49
C PHE A 801 16.30 -14.15 17.83
N ALA A 802 15.93 -15.18 18.59
CA ALA A 802 16.71 -15.61 19.73
C ALA A 802 18.07 -16.04 19.20
N PRO A 803 19.19 -15.58 19.74
CA PRO A 803 20.48 -16.08 19.31
C PRO A 803 20.55 -17.60 19.58
N PRO A 804 21.06 -18.40 18.66
CA PRO A 804 21.14 -19.85 18.82
C PRO A 804 21.95 -20.18 20.07
N PRO A 805 21.60 -21.25 20.79
CA PRO A 805 22.38 -21.68 21.94
C PRO A 805 23.82 -21.97 21.52
N ARG A 806 24.80 -21.45 22.28
CA ARG A 806 26.22 -21.71 22.05
C ARG A 806 26.48 -23.21 22.12
N GLY A 807 26.72 -23.84 20.99
CA GLY A 807 27.08 -25.27 20.96
C GLY A 807 26.92 -25.98 19.62
N ALA A 808 26.34 -25.35 18.59
CA ALA A 808 26.27 -25.96 17.25
C ALA A 808 27.40 -25.47 16.35
N GLN A 809 28.09 -26.40 15.71
CA GLN A 809 29.12 -26.12 14.69
C GLN A 809 28.50 -25.32 13.54
N PRO A 810 29.21 -24.32 12.95
CA PRO A 810 28.65 -23.50 11.88
C PRO A 810 28.38 -24.31 10.62
N ALA A 811 27.18 -24.20 10.08
CA ALA A 811 26.85 -24.67 8.74
C ALA A 811 27.65 -23.90 7.69
N PRO A 812 27.99 -24.51 6.54
CA PRO A 812 28.83 -23.88 5.53
C PRO A 812 28.15 -22.62 4.97
N ALA A 813 28.94 -21.54 4.94
CA ALA A 813 28.53 -20.24 4.45
C ALA A 813 28.07 -20.33 2.99
N GLY A 814 26.90 -19.77 2.70
CA GLY A 814 26.35 -19.69 1.35
C GLY A 814 27.26 -18.90 0.40
N ALA A 815 27.14 -19.13 -0.90
CA ALA A 815 27.97 -18.61 -1.98
C ALA A 815 28.23 -17.08 -1.94
N LEU A 816 27.32 -16.29 -1.35
CA LEU A 816 27.45 -14.82 -1.18
C LEU A 816 28.47 -14.43 -0.12
N ALA A 817 28.56 -15.17 0.99
CA ALA A 817 29.57 -14.93 2.04
C ALA A 817 30.97 -15.28 1.56
N ALA A 818 31.12 -16.29 0.71
CA ALA A 818 32.38 -16.65 0.04
C ALA A 818 32.83 -15.61 -0.99
N ALA A 819 31.92 -14.92 -1.64
CA ALA A 819 32.21 -13.82 -2.57
C ALA A 819 32.71 -12.56 -1.85
N PHE A 820 32.16 -12.20 -0.69
CA PHE A 820 32.63 -11.06 0.11
C PHE A 820 33.99 -11.30 0.79
N ALA A 821 34.28 -12.53 1.21
CA ALA A 821 35.58 -12.88 1.76
C ALA A 821 36.72 -12.78 0.74
N LYS A 822 36.44 -12.97 -0.55
CA LYS A 822 37.41 -12.81 -1.63
C LYS A 822 37.74 -11.36 -2.02
N LEU A 823 36.90 -10.39 -1.60
CA LEU A 823 37.13 -8.97 -1.90
C LEU A 823 37.98 -8.25 -0.85
N GLN A 824 38.24 -8.86 0.31
CA GLN A 824 39.08 -8.25 1.37
C GLN A 824 40.55 -8.68 1.35
N VAL A 825 41.01 -9.49 0.40
CA VAL A 825 42.38 -9.95 0.30
C VAL A 825 43.11 -9.36 -0.93
N LYS A 826 42.79 -8.12 -1.30
CA LYS A 826 43.65 -7.33 -2.21
C LYS A 826 43.74 -5.89 -1.69
N LYS A 827 44.63 -5.74 -0.75
CA LYS A 827 45.46 -4.55 -0.52
C LYS A 827 46.82 -4.95 -0.05
#